data_362355f3633db9a210420eeda84116ba
#
_entry.id   362355f3633db9a210420eeda84116ba
#
_cell.length_a   1.000
_cell.length_b   1.000
_cell.length_c   1.000
_cell.angle_alpha   90.00
_cell.angle_beta   90.00
_cell.angle_gamma   90.00
#
_symmetry.space_group_name_H-M   'P 1'
#
loop_
_entity.id
_entity.type
_entity.pdbx_description
1 polymer ?
#
loop_
_entity_poly.entity_id
_entity_poly.type
_entity_poly.pdbx_seq_one_letter_code
_entity_poly.pdbx_strand_id
1 'polypeptide(L)'
;PEDEVGEAAMDAEALAVYQKQFLYDREEIESVVRVMGENGQEPVGSMGDDAPFAVLSERPRLIYDYFRQYFAQVTNPPIDPLREAHVMSLATSIGREMSVFFEAEGMSHRVNFKSPVLLYSDMQQLLRLPQEHYKHVVLNAVYNPAETGLKDAIERLCNEVEAAVRNGAVLLVLSDKAISKEMQPIPAPLFVGAVQKRLVDTNLRCDANMIVETASARNPHHFAVLIGLGATAVYPYLAYESLAHMVNVGAITKPMRVVMANFRNSVNKGLYKIMSKMGISCVSSYRCARLFEVVGLNSEIVGLCFPGITSRVEGASFADLHDQLCAMRKRAWQRSKEVDAGGLLKFKPQGEYHAYNPEVVNTLQAAVNSGDYNQYRLYADAVNNRPVATIRDMLRLKTAERTPISVDQVEPAENLYKRFDSAAMSIGALSPEAHEALAVAMNRLGGYSNSGEGGEDPKRYGTEKVSRIKQVASGRFGVTAAYLMSADVIQIKVAQGAKPGEGGQLPGDKVTPYIAQLRYAVPGSTLISPPPHHDIYSIEDLAQLIFDLKQVNPKALISVKLVSLPGVGTIATGVAKAYADLITISGYDGGTGASPLTSVKYAGSPWELGLAEAQQALVENNLRHKIRLQVDGGLKTGLDIIKAAILGAESFGFGTGPMVSLGCRYLRICHLNNCATGIATQDDTLRSKHYHGLPEKAMNYFKFIAQDVRELMAGLGVEKLTDLIGRTDLLEIIEGKTAKQRGLDLSRLLYAPKVPEGSARFCTQNNAPFDKGLLNKAIVEQTQQAFEAGGNADLSFDISNLDRSVGATLSGMIAQEYGSRGNAGQTFNIHLNGTAGQSLGVWLAGGVNLNLTGDANDYVGKGMSGGRIVIKPH
;
A
#
# COMPACT_ATOMS: atom_id res chain seq x y z
N PRO A 1 32.67 -19.38 -17.68
CA PRO A 1 32.55 -18.74 -18.99
C PRO A 1 31.50 -17.65 -18.91
N GLU A 2 31.97 -16.43 -18.68
CA GLU A 2 31.12 -15.23 -18.54
C GLU A 2 30.76 -14.63 -19.90
N ASP A 3 31.09 -15.29 -21.00
CA ASP A 3 31.12 -14.71 -22.34
C ASP A 3 29.97 -15.14 -23.28
N GLU A 4 29.14 -16.11 -22.90
CA GLU A 4 27.94 -16.45 -23.66
C GLU A 4 26.74 -15.63 -23.20
N VAL A 5 26.72 -14.37 -23.61
CA VAL A 5 25.47 -13.59 -23.63
C VAL A 5 24.70 -14.12 -24.83
N GLY A 6 23.52 -14.74 -24.59
CA GLY A 6 22.70 -15.24 -25.70
C GLY A 6 22.44 -14.10 -26.67
N GLU A 7 22.71 -14.34 -27.94
CA GLU A 7 22.25 -13.46 -29.01
C GLU A 7 20.72 -13.49 -29.04
N ALA A 8 20.09 -12.36 -29.39
CA ALA A 8 18.67 -12.33 -29.65
C ALA A 8 18.34 -13.37 -30.73
N ALA A 9 17.69 -14.45 -30.31
CA ALA A 9 17.35 -15.56 -31.19
C ALA A 9 16.09 -15.29 -32.03
N MET A 10 15.26 -14.36 -31.57
CA MET A 10 14.02 -13.99 -32.25
C MET A 10 14.23 -12.86 -33.24
N ASP A 11 13.76 -13.07 -34.48
CA ASP A 11 13.61 -11.95 -35.41
C ASP A 11 12.49 -10.99 -34.95
N ALA A 12 12.43 -9.81 -35.54
CA ALA A 12 11.47 -8.77 -35.13
C ALA A 12 10.01 -9.18 -35.31
N GLU A 13 9.69 -10.10 -36.26
CA GLU A 13 8.33 -10.56 -36.50
C GLU A 13 7.91 -11.58 -35.44
N ALA A 14 8.77 -12.57 -35.14
CA ALA A 14 8.55 -13.54 -34.06
C ALA A 14 8.47 -12.83 -32.71
N LEU A 15 9.39 -11.89 -32.41
CA LEU A 15 9.36 -11.12 -31.19
C LEU A 15 8.04 -10.37 -31.00
N ALA A 16 7.53 -9.71 -32.03
CA ALA A 16 6.24 -9.00 -31.97
C ALA A 16 5.04 -9.95 -31.71
N VAL A 17 5.06 -11.17 -32.26
CA VAL A 17 4.03 -12.18 -31.99
C VAL A 17 4.05 -12.59 -30.52
N TYR A 18 5.24 -12.92 -30.00
CA TYR A 18 5.38 -13.30 -28.59
C TYR A 18 4.98 -12.14 -27.66
N GLN A 19 5.44 -10.93 -27.93
CA GLN A 19 5.07 -9.76 -27.14
C GLN A 19 3.55 -9.57 -27.09
N LYS A 20 2.84 -9.69 -28.21
CA LYS A 20 1.37 -9.58 -28.25
C LYS A 20 0.68 -10.74 -27.51
N GLN A 21 1.17 -11.97 -27.67
CA GLN A 21 0.60 -13.14 -27.01
C GLN A 21 0.68 -13.01 -25.48
N PHE A 22 1.75 -12.42 -24.96
CA PHE A 22 1.99 -12.26 -23.54
C PHE A 22 1.67 -10.84 -23.04
N LEU A 23 0.89 -10.08 -23.80
CA LEU A 23 0.41 -8.73 -23.45
C LEU A 23 1.54 -7.74 -23.08
N TYR A 24 2.69 -7.85 -23.76
CA TYR A 24 3.62 -6.73 -23.74
C TYR A 24 3.06 -5.61 -24.60
N ASP A 25 3.16 -4.39 -24.13
CA ASP A 25 2.83 -3.20 -24.86
C ASP A 25 4.02 -2.22 -24.89
N ARG A 26 3.91 -1.19 -25.75
CA ARG A 26 5.01 -0.21 -25.90
C ARG A 26 5.28 0.56 -24.61
N GLU A 27 4.25 0.89 -23.85
CA GLU A 27 4.40 1.61 -22.58
C GLU A 27 5.20 0.78 -21.57
N GLU A 28 4.89 -0.49 -21.43
CA GLU A 28 5.56 -1.39 -20.48
C GLU A 28 7.00 -1.69 -20.93
N ILE A 29 7.19 -1.95 -22.25
CA ILE A 29 8.53 -2.18 -22.81
C ILE A 29 9.44 -0.99 -22.54
N GLU A 30 8.98 0.25 -22.82
CA GLU A 30 9.79 1.46 -22.67
C GLU A 30 9.91 1.94 -21.23
N SER A 31 8.82 1.88 -20.46
CA SER A 31 8.76 2.47 -19.12
C SER A 31 9.15 1.49 -18.00
N VAL A 32 9.16 0.18 -18.28
CA VAL A 32 9.49 -0.83 -17.27
C VAL A 32 10.70 -1.64 -17.71
N VAL A 33 10.56 -2.46 -18.76
CA VAL A 33 11.60 -3.44 -19.15
C VAL A 33 12.91 -2.72 -19.53
N ARG A 34 12.85 -1.67 -20.35
CA ARG A 34 13.99 -0.85 -20.72
C ARG A 34 14.65 -0.19 -19.51
N VAL A 35 13.86 0.45 -18.65
CA VAL A 35 14.38 1.13 -17.45
C VAL A 35 15.11 0.17 -16.53
N MET A 36 14.57 -1.06 -16.35
CA MET A 36 15.21 -2.10 -15.56
C MET A 36 16.54 -2.53 -16.17
N GLY A 37 16.59 -2.73 -17.49
CA GLY A 37 17.82 -3.09 -18.20
C GLY A 37 18.87 -1.99 -18.24
N GLU A 38 18.47 -0.73 -18.41
CA GLU A 38 19.41 0.39 -18.42
C GLU A 38 19.93 0.74 -17.02
N ASN A 39 19.06 0.79 -16.00
CA ASN A 39 19.39 1.39 -14.71
C ASN A 39 19.64 0.38 -13.58
N GLY A 40 19.31 -0.89 -13.77
CA GLY A 40 19.45 -1.90 -12.73
C GLY A 40 18.58 -1.62 -11.49
N GLN A 41 17.46 -0.95 -11.72
CA GLN A 41 16.47 -0.58 -10.70
C GLN A 41 15.07 -0.63 -11.29
N GLU A 42 14.10 -0.92 -10.45
CA GLU A 42 12.69 -0.84 -10.81
C GLU A 42 12.27 0.63 -11.04
N PRO A 43 11.41 0.90 -12.05
CA PRO A 43 10.91 2.24 -12.28
C PRO A 43 10.09 2.76 -11.09
N VAL A 44 10.24 4.06 -10.83
CA VAL A 44 9.49 4.79 -9.80
C VAL A 44 8.26 5.42 -10.44
N GLY A 45 7.11 5.29 -9.77
CA GLY A 45 5.86 5.91 -10.16
C GLY A 45 5.37 6.93 -9.13
N SER A 46 4.34 7.67 -9.49
CA SER A 46 3.63 8.62 -8.63
C SER A 46 2.13 8.46 -8.77
N MET A 47 1.41 9.01 -7.83
CA MET A 47 -0.03 8.85 -7.66
C MET A 47 -0.40 7.41 -7.25
N GLY A 48 -1.66 7.03 -7.33
CA GLY A 48 -2.11 5.67 -7.05
C GLY A 48 -2.40 4.88 -8.32
N ASP A 49 -2.82 3.63 -8.17
CA ASP A 49 -3.38 2.83 -9.26
C ASP A 49 -4.86 3.18 -9.41
N ASP A 50 -5.23 3.81 -10.52
CA ASP A 50 -6.59 4.20 -10.84
C ASP A 50 -7.19 3.43 -12.02
N ALA A 51 -6.50 2.37 -12.46
CA ALA A 51 -6.98 1.41 -13.43
C ALA A 51 -7.82 0.30 -12.75
N PRO A 52 -8.77 -0.32 -13.45
CA PRO A 52 -9.57 -1.41 -12.90
C PRO A 52 -8.73 -2.62 -12.52
N PHE A 53 -9.14 -3.36 -11.49
CA PHE A 53 -8.62 -4.71 -11.23
C PHE A 53 -8.86 -5.62 -12.43
N ALA A 54 -8.05 -6.68 -12.55
CA ALA A 54 -8.13 -7.63 -13.65
C ALA A 54 -9.53 -8.20 -13.89
N VAL A 55 -10.25 -8.53 -12.81
CA VAL A 55 -11.62 -9.04 -12.88
C VAL A 55 -12.64 -7.98 -13.32
N LEU A 56 -12.38 -6.70 -13.02
CA LEU A 56 -13.27 -5.59 -13.37
C LEU A 56 -12.98 -5.04 -14.77
N SER A 57 -11.75 -5.20 -15.27
CA SER A 57 -11.33 -4.69 -16.57
C SER A 57 -12.08 -5.36 -17.71
N GLU A 58 -12.50 -4.58 -18.70
CA GLU A 58 -13.06 -5.09 -19.97
C GLU A 58 -11.97 -5.62 -20.91
N ARG A 59 -10.68 -5.41 -20.56
CA ARG A 59 -9.52 -5.85 -21.33
C ARG A 59 -8.93 -7.16 -20.81
N PRO A 60 -8.21 -7.91 -21.66
CA PRO A 60 -7.39 -9.02 -21.20
C PRO A 60 -6.34 -8.56 -20.22
N ARG A 61 -6.12 -9.35 -19.15
CA ARG A 61 -5.11 -9.12 -18.12
C ARG A 61 -4.35 -10.40 -17.83
N LEU A 62 -3.11 -10.26 -17.37
CA LEU A 62 -2.34 -11.43 -16.96
C LEU A 62 -2.86 -11.98 -15.63
N ILE A 63 -2.64 -13.26 -15.40
CA ILE A 63 -3.01 -13.90 -14.12
C ILE A 63 -2.32 -13.22 -12.92
N TYR A 64 -1.12 -12.70 -13.11
CA TYR A 64 -0.40 -11.96 -12.06
C TYR A 64 -1.18 -10.75 -11.53
N ASP A 65 -2.02 -10.12 -12.36
CA ASP A 65 -2.80 -8.94 -12.00
C ASP A 65 -3.95 -9.24 -11.02
N TYR A 66 -4.28 -10.51 -10.82
CA TYR A 66 -5.23 -10.96 -9.81
C TYR A 66 -4.60 -11.12 -8.43
N PHE A 67 -3.26 -11.07 -8.30
CA PHE A 67 -2.53 -11.24 -7.05
C PHE A 67 -2.22 -9.90 -6.41
N ARG A 68 -2.51 -9.79 -5.10
CA ARG A 68 -2.15 -8.63 -4.28
C ARG A 68 -1.15 -9.06 -3.21
N GLN A 69 -0.02 -8.36 -3.14
CA GLN A 69 1.06 -8.66 -2.20
C GLN A 69 0.62 -8.38 -0.76
N TYR A 70 0.98 -9.27 0.15
CA TYR A 70 0.88 -9.02 1.58
C TYR A 70 2.02 -8.13 2.08
N PHE A 71 1.76 -7.45 3.16
CA PHE A 71 2.72 -6.66 3.92
C PHE A 71 2.32 -6.68 5.39
N ALA A 72 3.31 -6.54 6.28
CA ALA A 72 3.07 -6.51 7.71
C ALA A 72 2.45 -5.18 8.14
N GLN A 73 1.49 -5.25 9.06
CA GLN A 73 0.88 -4.10 9.72
C GLN A 73 0.71 -4.42 11.20
N VAL A 74 1.37 -3.69 12.09
CA VAL A 74 1.34 -3.85 13.55
C VAL A 74 1.90 -5.18 14.05
N THR A 75 1.68 -6.25 13.32
CA THR A 75 2.22 -7.60 13.58
C THR A 75 3.34 -7.89 12.60
N ASN A 76 4.20 -8.85 12.88
CA ASN A 76 5.42 -9.25 12.18
C ASN A 76 6.48 -8.12 12.17
N PRO A 77 7.74 -8.43 12.36
CA PRO A 77 8.85 -7.48 12.24
C PRO A 77 9.33 -7.40 10.78
N PRO A 78 8.79 -6.49 9.93
CA PRO A 78 9.31 -6.33 8.58
C PRO A 78 10.74 -5.81 8.64
N ILE A 79 11.50 -6.10 7.57
CA ILE A 79 12.91 -5.75 7.45
C ILE A 79 13.04 -4.45 6.64
N ASP A 80 13.97 -3.57 7.00
CA ASP A 80 14.38 -2.47 6.14
C ASP A 80 15.36 -2.99 5.07
N PRO A 81 14.93 -3.14 3.79
CA PRO A 81 15.75 -3.77 2.76
C PRO A 81 16.97 -2.93 2.34
N LEU A 82 17.08 -1.70 2.83
CA LEU A 82 18.22 -0.81 2.56
C LEU A 82 19.24 -0.84 3.70
N ARG A 83 18.79 -0.61 4.95
CA ARG A 83 19.68 -0.55 6.11
C ARG A 83 20.05 -1.94 6.65
N GLU A 84 19.15 -2.91 6.47
CA GLU A 84 19.29 -4.28 6.97
C GLU A 84 19.51 -5.30 5.82
N ALA A 85 19.92 -4.83 4.64
CA ALA A 85 20.15 -5.68 3.46
C ALA A 85 21.12 -6.85 3.73
N HIS A 86 22.01 -6.71 4.69
CA HIS A 86 22.99 -7.75 5.06
C HIS A 86 22.36 -9.01 5.67
N VAL A 87 21.13 -8.93 6.20
CA VAL A 87 20.43 -10.12 6.72
C VAL A 87 19.60 -10.83 5.63
N MET A 88 19.53 -10.27 4.41
CA MET A 88 18.70 -10.78 3.34
C MET A 88 19.47 -11.62 2.31
N SER A 89 18.86 -12.69 1.80
CA SER A 89 19.46 -13.57 0.82
C SER A 89 18.47 -14.04 -0.23
N LEU A 90 18.89 -13.97 -1.51
CA LEU A 90 18.22 -14.61 -2.64
C LEU A 90 18.91 -15.91 -3.07
N ALA A 91 19.84 -16.41 -2.26
CA ALA A 91 20.54 -17.66 -2.56
C ALA A 91 19.54 -18.80 -2.78
N THR A 92 19.69 -19.47 -3.91
CA THR A 92 18.78 -20.52 -4.37
C THR A 92 19.59 -21.78 -4.65
N SER A 93 19.21 -22.87 -4.02
CA SER A 93 19.85 -24.15 -4.17
C SER A 93 18.98 -25.08 -5.04
N ILE A 94 19.56 -25.69 -6.03
CA ILE A 94 18.92 -26.60 -7.00
C ILE A 94 19.55 -28.00 -6.88
N GLY A 95 18.73 -29.01 -6.86
CA GLY A 95 19.08 -30.42 -6.65
C GLY A 95 18.03 -31.12 -5.78
N ARG A 96 18.07 -32.44 -5.72
CA ARG A 96 17.14 -33.18 -4.88
C ARG A 96 17.33 -32.84 -3.41
N GLU A 97 16.25 -32.60 -2.69
CA GLU A 97 16.27 -32.40 -1.25
C GLU A 97 16.22 -33.75 -0.54
N MET A 98 17.27 -34.06 0.22
CA MET A 98 17.38 -35.31 0.98
C MET A 98 16.81 -35.13 2.39
N SER A 99 16.50 -36.23 3.06
CA SER A 99 16.01 -36.18 4.44
C SER A 99 17.06 -35.57 5.37
N VAL A 100 16.65 -34.61 6.19
CA VAL A 100 17.51 -34.02 7.23
C VAL A 100 17.77 -34.95 8.43
N PHE A 101 17.04 -36.06 8.51
CA PHE A 101 17.16 -37.02 9.61
C PHE A 101 18.14 -38.16 9.33
N PHE A 102 18.57 -38.29 8.08
CA PHE A 102 19.46 -39.40 7.67
C PHE A 102 20.56 -38.82 6.78
N GLU A 103 21.82 -39.11 7.13
CA GLU A 103 22.94 -38.86 6.25
C GLU A 103 22.86 -39.80 5.05
N ALA A 104 22.90 -39.25 3.86
CA ALA A 104 22.85 -40.00 2.62
C ALA A 104 23.91 -39.51 1.63
N GLU A 105 24.46 -40.43 0.85
CA GLU A 105 25.28 -40.08 -0.29
C GLU A 105 24.46 -39.23 -1.27
N GLY A 106 25.01 -38.13 -1.75
CA GLY A 106 24.31 -37.22 -2.66
C GLY A 106 23.68 -35.99 -2.00
N MET A 107 23.68 -35.84 -0.67
CA MET A 107 23.22 -34.61 -0.01
C MET A 107 24.01 -33.36 -0.47
N SER A 108 25.25 -33.57 -0.95
CA SER A 108 26.11 -32.51 -1.50
C SER A 108 25.84 -32.20 -2.98
N HIS A 109 25.00 -33.00 -3.67
CA HIS A 109 24.66 -32.75 -5.08
C HIS A 109 23.67 -31.61 -5.23
N ARG A 110 24.13 -30.38 -4.91
CA ARG A 110 23.37 -29.15 -4.99
C ARG A 110 24.16 -28.09 -5.75
N VAL A 111 23.49 -27.44 -6.68
CA VAL A 111 24.01 -26.26 -7.39
C VAL A 111 23.44 -25.01 -6.77
N ASN A 112 24.31 -24.10 -6.36
CA ASN A 112 23.90 -22.87 -5.68
C ASN A 112 24.00 -21.66 -6.60
N PHE A 113 22.92 -20.90 -6.70
CA PHE A 113 22.81 -19.62 -7.39
C PHE A 113 22.66 -18.48 -6.38
N LYS A 114 23.21 -17.32 -6.70
CA LYS A 114 23.02 -16.10 -5.89
C LYS A 114 21.63 -15.48 -6.05
N SER A 115 20.86 -15.94 -7.03
CA SER A 115 19.55 -15.40 -7.36
C SER A 115 18.68 -16.48 -7.99
N PRO A 116 17.34 -16.46 -7.75
CA PRO A 116 16.40 -17.34 -8.45
C PRO A 116 16.11 -16.85 -9.89
N VAL A 117 16.65 -15.71 -10.30
CA VAL A 117 16.49 -15.15 -11.66
C VAL A 117 17.65 -15.60 -12.51
N LEU A 118 17.38 -16.48 -13.46
CA LEU A 118 18.40 -17.06 -14.31
C LEU A 118 18.69 -16.18 -15.52
N LEU A 119 19.98 -16.07 -15.89
CA LEU A 119 20.43 -15.58 -17.19
C LEU A 119 20.43 -16.74 -18.19
N TYR A 120 20.61 -16.43 -19.48
CA TYR A 120 20.74 -17.45 -20.54
C TYR A 120 21.88 -18.41 -20.23
N SER A 121 23.04 -17.91 -19.83
CA SER A 121 24.20 -18.75 -19.44
C SER A 121 23.89 -19.68 -18.28
N ASP A 122 23.15 -19.21 -17.26
CA ASP A 122 22.75 -20.02 -16.12
C ASP A 122 21.85 -21.18 -16.58
N MET A 123 20.86 -20.87 -17.46
CA MET A 123 19.94 -21.88 -18.00
C MET A 123 20.68 -22.91 -18.85
N GLN A 124 21.62 -22.50 -19.72
CA GLN A 124 22.43 -23.43 -20.53
C GLN A 124 23.31 -24.31 -19.64
N GLN A 125 23.91 -23.80 -18.59
CA GLN A 125 24.70 -24.56 -17.63
C GLN A 125 23.85 -25.61 -16.90
N LEU A 126 22.63 -25.26 -16.47
CA LEU A 126 21.72 -26.21 -15.84
C LEU A 126 21.38 -27.40 -16.75
N LEU A 127 21.10 -27.12 -18.03
CA LEU A 127 20.77 -28.16 -19.02
C LEU A 127 21.98 -29.07 -19.38
N ARG A 128 23.21 -28.62 -19.09
CA ARG A 128 24.46 -29.41 -19.30
C ARG A 128 24.91 -30.17 -18.04
N LEU A 129 24.20 -30.07 -16.91
CA LEU A 129 24.57 -30.82 -15.71
C LEU A 129 24.50 -32.33 -15.92
N PRO A 130 25.32 -33.12 -15.18
CA PRO A 130 25.31 -34.58 -15.28
C PRO A 130 23.92 -35.17 -15.05
N GLN A 131 23.41 -35.92 -16.01
CA GLN A 131 22.07 -36.52 -15.98
C GLN A 131 21.88 -37.51 -14.82
N GLU A 132 22.95 -38.12 -14.35
CA GLU A 132 22.94 -39.08 -13.25
C GLU A 132 22.39 -38.42 -11.96
N HIS A 133 22.76 -37.16 -11.67
CA HIS A 133 22.37 -36.46 -10.45
C HIS A 133 21.36 -35.37 -10.69
N TYR A 134 21.30 -34.80 -11.91
CA TYR A 134 20.50 -33.65 -12.27
C TYR A 134 19.65 -33.91 -13.53
N LYS A 135 19.05 -35.13 -13.61
CA LYS A 135 18.20 -35.46 -14.75
C LYS A 135 17.15 -34.35 -14.97
N HIS A 136 17.23 -33.68 -16.11
CA HIS A 136 16.29 -32.67 -16.48
C HIS A 136 15.28 -33.16 -17.53
N VAL A 137 14.08 -32.60 -17.45
CA VAL A 137 13.01 -32.81 -18.45
C VAL A 137 12.41 -31.47 -18.78
N VAL A 138 12.29 -31.17 -20.08
CA VAL A 138 11.59 -29.98 -20.56
C VAL A 138 10.13 -30.36 -20.87
N LEU A 139 9.19 -29.71 -20.23
CA LEU A 139 7.75 -29.94 -20.34
C LEU A 139 7.08 -28.68 -20.91
N ASN A 140 6.36 -28.86 -22.04
CA ASN A 140 5.74 -27.77 -22.74
C ASN A 140 4.40 -27.38 -22.08
N ALA A 141 4.37 -26.20 -21.48
CA ALA A 141 3.19 -25.61 -20.86
C ALA A 141 2.33 -24.86 -21.92
N VAL A 142 2.00 -25.57 -22.99
CA VAL A 142 1.14 -25.07 -24.08
C VAL A 142 0.06 -26.08 -24.41
N TYR A 143 -1.02 -25.65 -25.02
CA TYR A 143 -2.12 -26.53 -25.41
C TYR A 143 -2.85 -26.05 -26.68
N ASN A 144 -3.51 -26.97 -27.38
CA ASN A 144 -4.39 -26.65 -28.49
C ASN A 144 -5.81 -26.40 -27.98
N PRO A 145 -6.34 -25.15 -28.03
CA PRO A 145 -7.68 -24.85 -27.53
C PRO A 145 -8.81 -25.42 -28.36
N ALA A 146 -8.54 -25.96 -29.56
CA ALA A 146 -9.51 -26.67 -30.35
C ALA A 146 -9.71 -28.13 -29.90
N GLU A 147 -8.76 -28.67 -29.12
CA GLU A 147 -8.77 -30.07 -28.67
C GLU A 147 -9.10 -30.19 -27.19
N THR A 148 -8.67 -29.20 -26.38
CA THR A 148 -8.81 -29.28 -24.92
C THR A 148 -9.05 -27.92 -24.28
N GLY A 149 -9.68 -27.92 -23.10
CA GLY A 149 -9.88 -26.75 -22.25
C GLY A 149 -8.64 -26.42 -21.41
N LEU A 150 -8.61 -25.22 -20.83
CA LEU A 150 -7.50 -24.76 -19.98
C LEU A 150 -7.29 -25.65 -18.75
N LYS A 151 -8.37 -26.06 -18.07
CA LYS A 151 -8.30 -26.93 -16.89
C LYS A 151 -7.67 -28.28 -17.22
N ASP A 152 -8.17 -28.94 -18.26
CA ASP A 152 -7.67 -30.26 -18.67
C ASP A 152 -6.20 -30.18 -19.13
N ALA A 153 -5.81 -29.07 -19.78
CA ALA A 153 -4.42 -28.83 -20.15
C ALA A 153 -3.49 -28.71 -18.94
N ILE A 154 -3.96 -28.07 -17.87
CA ILE A 154 -3.21 -27.98 -16.60
C ILE A 154 -3.09 -29.38 -15.96
N GLU A 155 -4.18 -30.13 -15.90
CA GLU A 155 -4.19 -31.48 -15.33
C GLU A 155 -3.29 -32.44 -16.13
N ARG A 156 -3.31 -32.37 -17.47
CA ARG A 156 -2.38 -33.09 -18.34
C ARG A 156 -0.92 -32.78 -17.99
N LEU A 157 -0.57 -31.50 -17.88
CA LEU A 157 0.79 -31.09 -17.52
C LEU A 157 1.20 -31.61 -16.13
N CYS A 158 0.28 -31.58 -15.16
CA CYS A 158 0.53 -32.15 -13.83
C CYS A 158 0.81 -33.67 -13.90
N ASN A 159 0.11 -34.41 -14.73
CA ASN A 159 0.33 -35.84 -14.93
C ASN A 159 1.71 -36.13 -15.58
N GLU A 160 2.06 -35.33 -16.61
CA GLU A 160 3.39 -35.40 -17.25
C GLU A 160 4.53 -35.13 -16.25
N VAL A 161 4.37 -34.10 -15.40
CA VAL A 161 5.31 -33.76 -14.34
C VAL A 161 5.45 -34.91 -13.34
N GLU A 162 4.34 -35.44 -12.83
CA GLU A 162 4.37 -36.55 -11.86
C GLU A 162 5.09 -37.77 -12.47
N ALA A 163 4.77 -38.13 -13.69
CA ALA A 163 5.43 -39.21 -14.39
C ALA A 163 6.94 -38.96 -14.57
N ALA A 164 7.35 -37.76 -14.93
CA ALA A 164 8.75 -37.37 -15.07
C ALA A 164 9.54 -37.56 -13.76
N VAL A 165 8.97 -37.07 -12.63
CA VAL A 165 9.62 -37.19 -11.31
C VAL A 165 9.71 -38.64 -10.86
N ARG A 166 8.65 -39.42 -11.04
CA ARG A 166 8.68 -40.88 -10.75
C ARG A 166 9.72 -41.62 -11.58
N ASN A 167 10.02 -41.12 -12.79
CA ASN A 167 11.08 -41.62 -13.67
C ASN A 167 12.45 -40.97 -13.34
N GLY A 168 12.61 -40.31 -12.20
CA GLY A 168 13.87 -39.81 -11.67
C GLY A 168 14.29 -38.44 -12.15
N ALA A 169 13.39 -37.64 -12.75
CA ALA A 169 13.69 -36.25 -13.08
C ALA A 169 13.88 -35.43 -11.78
N VAL A 170 14.96 -34.64 -11.74
CA VAL A 170 15.32 -33.75 -10.64
C VAL A 170 15.08 -32.28 -11.03
N LEU A 171 15.25 -31.96 -12.30
CA LEU A 171 15.04 -30.61 -12.84
C LEU A 171 13.85 -30.64 -13.81
N LEU A 172 12.77 -29.99 -13.42
CA LEU A 172 11.58 -29.81 -14.25
C LEU A 172 11.64 -28.43 -14.90
N VAL A 173 11.89 -28.36 -16.18
CA VAL A 173 11.83 -27.12 -16.95
C VAL A 173 10.43 -26.99 -17.54
N LEU A 174 9.61 -26.13 -16.91
CA LEU A 174 8.25 -25.83 -17.37
C LEU A 174 8.32 -24.63 -18.32
N SER A 175 8.04 -24.86 -19.61
CA SER A 175 8.29 -23.87 -20.67
C SER A 175 7.01 -23.51 -21.42
N ASP A 176 6.74 -22.21 -21.58
CA ASP A 176 5.68 -21.68 -22.44
C ASP A 176 6.17 -21.27 -23.85
N LYS A 177 7.41 -21.65 -24.21
CA LYS A 177 8.09 -21.19 -25.43
C LYS A 177 7.53 -21.79 -26.73
N ALA A 178 6.82 -22.93 -26.66
CA ALA A 178 6.34 -23.66 -27.84
C ALA A 178 4.97 -23.15 -28.35
N ILE A 179 4.70 -21.87 -28.27
CA ILE A 179 3.47 -21.30 -28.83
C ILE A 179 3.47 -21.32 -30.35
N SER A 180 2.31 -21.48 -30.95
CA SER A 180 2.09 -21.41 -32.40
C SER A 180 0.72 -20.84 -32.74
N LYS A 181 0.34 -20.84 -34.03
CA LYS A 181 -1.02 -20.44 -34.40
C LYS A 181 -2.08 -21.36 -33.79
N GLU A 182 -1.75 -22.61 -33.55
CA GLU A 182 -2.62 -23.66 -33.00
C GLU A 182 -2.45 -23.79 -31.49
N MET A 183 -1.24 -23.52 -30.97
CA MET A 183 -0.88 -23.76 -29.57
C MET A 183 -0.83 -22.43 -28.79
N GLN A 184 -1.56 -22.35 -27.70
CA GLN A 184 -1.52 -21.22 -26.77
C GLN A 184 -0.92 -21.61 -25.42
N PRO A 185 -0.32 -20.64 -24.67
CA PRO A 185 0.32 -20.92 -23.39
C PRO A 185 -0.71 -21.21 -22.30
N ILE A 186 -0.36 -22.11 -21.39
CA ILE A 186 -0.97 -22.15 -20.07
C ILE A 186 -0.32 -21.01 -19.26
N PRO A 187 -1.08 -20.11 -18.62
CA PRO A 187 -0.49 -19.02 -17.81
C PRO A 187 0.40 -19.53 -16.69
N ALA A 188 1.61 -18.99 -16.58
CA ALA A 188 2.63 -19.50 -15.68
C ALA A 188 2.20 -19.61 -14.21
N PRO A 189 1.50 -18.67 -13.58
CA PRO A 189 1.01 -18.85 -12.22
C PRO A 189 0.11 -20.08 -12.05
N LEU A 190 -0.76 -20.37 -13.03
CA LEU A 190 -1.68 -21.50 -12.97
C LEU A 190 -0.92 -22.84 -12.95
N PHE A 191 -0.01 -23.05 -13.90
CA PHE A 191 0.72 -24.31 -13.95
C PHE A 191 1.71 -24.47 -12.79
N VAL A 192 2.39 -23.40 -12.37
CA VAL A 192 3.33 -23.48 -11.23
C VAL A 192 2.59 -23.89 -9.95
N GLY A 193 1.47 -23.26 -9.65
CA GLY A 193 0.70 -23.57 -8.47
C GLY A 193 0.05 -24.95 -8.50
N ALA A 194 -0.49 -25.38 -9.66
CA ALA A 194 -1.08 -26.71 -9.83
C ALA A 194 -0.03 -27.82 -9.73
N VAL A 195 1.14 -27.64 -10.38
CA VAL A 195 2.26 -28.57 -10.29
C VAL A 195 2.80 -28.66 -8.86
N GLN A 196 2.97 -27.53 -8.19
CA GLN A 196 3.37 -27.50 -6.77
C GLN A 196 2.39 -28.31 -5.91
N LYS A 197 1.09 -28.11 -6.09
CA LYS A 197 0.07 -28.88 -5.38
C LYS A 197 0.19 -30.38 -5.68
N ARG A 198 0.26 -30.76 -6.95
CA ARG A 198 0.37 -32.17 -7.37
C ARG A 198 1.57 -32.85 -6.75
N LEU A 199 2.75 -32.22 -6.78
CA LEU A 199 3.96 -32.76 -6.22
C LEU A 199 3.92 -32.91 -4.69
N VAL A 200 3.25 -32.00 -4.01
CA VAL A 200 2.99 -32.10 -2.55
C VAL A 200 2.03 -33.24 -2.25
N ASP A 201 0.90 -33.31 -2.95
CA ASP A 201 -0.14 -34.32 -2.71
C ASP A 201 0.35 -35.75 -2.99
N THR A 202 1.34 -35.90 -3.90
CA THR A 202 1.93 -37.17 -4.27
C THR A 202 3.25 -37.50 -3.53
N ASN A 203 3.67 -36.62 -2.59
CA ASN A 203 4.94 -36.74 -1.82
C ASN A 203 6.21 -36.73 -2.69
N LEU A 204 6.17 -36.03 -3.82
CA LEU A 204 7.31 -35.96 -4.78
C LEU A 204 7.99 -34.56 -4.77
N ARG A 205 7.51 -33.62 -3.95
CA ARG A 205 7.98 -32.22 -4.03
C ARG A 205 9.47 -32.07 -3.72
N CYS A 206 10.01 -32.85 -2.82
CA CYS A 206 11.42 -32.76 -2.43
C CYS A 206 12.35 -33.46 -3.46
N ASP A 207 11.81 -34.25 -4.37
CA ASP A 207 12.60 -34.96 -5.38
C ASP A 207 12.97 -34.10 -6.58
N ALA A 208 12.25 -32.99 -6.80
CA ALA A 208 12.43 -32.17 -8.01
C ALA A 208 12.33 -30.67 -7.75
N ASN A 209 12.99 -29.90 -8.61
CA ASN A 209 12.98 -28.47 -8.64
C ASN A 209 12.24 -27.96 -9.88
N MET A 210 11.42 -26.92 -9.70
CA MET A 210 10.69 -26.28 -10.80
C MET A 210 11.47 -25.07 -11.32
N ILE A 211 11.94 -25.17 -12.56
CA ILE A 211 12.54 -24.07 -13.31
C ILE A 211 11.49 -23.59 -14.30
N VAL A 212 11.10 -22.34 -14.20
CA VAL A 212 10.04 -21.76 -15.04
C VAL A 212 10.66 -20.94 -16.16
N GLU A 213 10.62 -21.46 -17.37
CA GLU A 213 10.99 -20.74 -18.59
C GLU A 213 9.74 -20.08 -19.16
N THR A 214 9.61 -18.77 -18.97
CA THR A 214 8.36 -18.08 -19.34
C THR A 214 8.58 -16.72 -20.00
N ALA A 215 7.74 -16.44 -20.99
CA ALA A 215 7.64 -15.12 -21.59
C ALA A 215 6.94 -14.08 -20.68
N SER A 216 6.10 -14.53 -19.76
CA SER A 216 5.20 -13.65 -19.04
C SER A 216 5.85 -12.86 -17.89
N ALA A 217 6.99 -13.33 -17.35
CA ALA A 217 7.66 -12.71 -16.21
C ALA A 217 8.56 -11.53 -16.64
N ARG A 218 8.26 -10.30 -16.17
CA ARG A 218 8.97 -9.09 -16.61
C ARG A 218 9.09 -7.96 -15.59
N ASN A 219 8.50 -8.12 -14.41
CA ASN A 219 8.66 -7.19 -13.29
C ASN A 219 8.76 -7.95 -11.96
N PRO A 220 9.28 -7.36 -10.88
CA PRO A 220 9.51 -8.06 -9.61
C PRO A 220 8.29 -8.78 -9.03
N HIS A 221 7.08 -8.26 -9.24
CA HIS A 221 5.85 -8.89 -8.77
C HIS A 221 5.62 -10.26 -9.43
N HIS A 222 5.85 -10.35 -10.76
CA HIS A 222 5.68 -11.61 -11.47
C HIS A 222 6.61 -12.70 -10.94
N PHE A 223 7.86 -12.35 -10.65
CA PHE A 223 8.82 -13.29 -10.04
C PHE A 223 8.41 -13.66 -8.62
N ALA A 224 7.97 -12.71 -7.82
CA ALA A 224 7.49 -12.97 -6.46
C ALA A 224 6.30 -13.93 -6.46
N VAL A 225 5.33 -13.77 -7.38
CA VAL A 225 4.18 -14.68 -7.53
C VAL A 225 4.66 -16.09 -7.87
N LEU A 226 5.51 -16.26 -8.89
CA LEU A 226 6.01 -17.58 -9.29
C LEU A 226 6.78 -18.28 -8.17
N ILE A 227 7.67 -17.56 -7.47
CA ILE A 227 8.43 -18.09 -6.34
C ILE A 227 7.51 -18.42 -5.17
N GLY A 228 6.60 -17.52 -4.83
CA GLY A 228 5.61 -17.71 -3.77
C GLY A 228 4.65 -18.87 -4.02
N LEU A 229 4.44 -19.25 -5.29
CA LEU A 229 3.68 -20.44 -5.71
C LEU A 229 4.52 -21.71 -5.78
N GLY A 230 5.87 -21.62 -5.73
CA GLY A 230 6.72 -22.78 -5.66
C GLY A 230 7.83 -22.91 -6.70
N ALA A 231 7.97 -21.96 -7.64
CA ALA A 231 9.09 -21.95 -8.57
C ALA A 231 10.43 -21.89 -7.81
N THR A 232 11.38 -22.73 -8.19
CA THR A 232 12.74 -22.72 -7.63
C THR A 232 13.56 -21.61 -8.29
N ALA A 233 13.45 -21.49 -9.61
CA ALA A 233 14.10 -20.44 -10.40
C ALA A 233 13.24 -20.08 -11.61
N VAL A 234 13.46 -18.87 -12.15
CA VAL A 234 12.70 -18.34 -13.29
C VAL A 234 13.66 -17.82 -14.36
N TYR A 235 13.45 -18.25 -15.60
CA TYR A 235 14.15 -17.75 -16.78
C TYR A 235 13.17 -16.95 -17.66
N PRO A 236 13.24 -15.59 -17.63
CA PRO A 236 12.31 -14.70 -18.32
C PRO A 236 12.78 -14.45 -19.78
N TYR A 237 12.73 -15.45 -20.65
CA TYR A 237 13.35 -15.37 -21.95
C TYR A 237 12.87 -14.20 -22.81
N LEU A 238 11.57 -13.89 -22.81
CA LEU A 238 11.02 -12.81 -23.66
C LEU A 238 11.44 -11.40 -23.19
N ALA A 239 11.62 -11.20 -21.88
CA ALA A 239 12.16 -9.96 -21.35
C ALA A 239 13.60 -9.75 -21.84
N TYR A 240 14.42 -10.81 -21.83
CA TYR A 240 15.77 -10.74 -22.37
C TYR A 240 15.82 -10.57 -23.88
N GLU A 241 14.97 -11.26 -24.65
CA GLU A 241 14.85 -11.05 -26.10
C GLU A 241 14.42 -9.62 -26.45
N SER A 242 13.49 -9.06 -25.70
CA SER A 242 13.07 -7.66 -25.88
C SER A 242 14.21 -6.68 -25.63
N LEU A 243 14.99 -6.88 -24.56
CA LEU A 243 16.15 -6.06 -24.25
C LEU A 243 17.26 -6.25 -25.28
N ALA A 244 17.50 -7.48 -25.72
CA ALA A 244 18.49 -7.78 -26.76
C ALA A 244 18.14 -7.09 -28.08
N HIS A 245 16.89 -7.13 -28.48
CA HIS A 245 16.40 -6.40 -29.65
C HIS A 245 16.68 -4.88 -29.53
N MET A 246 16.38 -4.27 -28.36
CA MET A 246 16.64 -2.86 -28.12
C MET A 246 18.12 -2.50 -28.20
N VAL A 247 19.01 -3.36 -27.73
CA VAL A 247 20.46 -3.16 -27.86
C VAL A 247 20.88 -3.27 -29.33
N ASN A 248 20.40 -4.30 -30.06
CA ASN A 248 20.75 -4.54 -31.46
C ASN A 248 20.28 -3.41 -32.38
N VAL A 249 19.12 -2.81 -32.12
CA VAL A 249 18.64 -1.64 -32.91
C VAL A 249 19.19 -0.29 -32.42
N GLY A 250 20.08 -0.30 -31.42
CA GLY A 250 20.70 0.92 -30.87
C GLY A 250 19.79 1.77 -29.97
N ALA A 251 18.63 1.28 -29.57
CA ALA A 251 17.74 1.97 -28.63
C ALA A 251 18.32 2.00 -27.19
N ILE A 252 19.14 1.01 -26.83
CA ILE A 252 19.96 0.95 -25.64
C ILE A 252 21.43 0.95 -26.04
N THR A 253 22.22 1.88 -25.52
CA THR A 253 23.64 2.03 -25.87
C THR A 253 24.59 1.24 -24.98
N LYS A 254 24.09 0.67 -23.87
CA LYS A 254 24.88 -0.14 -22.94
C LYS A 254 25.18 -1.53 -23.54
N PRO A 255 26.34 -2.15 -23.22
CA PRO A 255 26.64 -3.51 -23.65
C PRO A 255 25.59 -4.52 -23.18
N MET A 256 25.28 -5.50 -24.03
CA MET A 256 24.26 -6.54 -23.80
C MET A 256 24.42 -7.20 -22.41
N ARG A 257 25.63 -7.60 -22.04
CA ARG A 257 25.93 -8.22 -20.74
C ARG A 257 25.54 -7.34 -19.57
N VAL A 258 25.77 -6.03 -19.68
CA VAL A 258 25.42 -5.07 -18.63
C VAL A 258 23.89 -4.93 -18.51
N VAL A 259 23.20 -4.87 -19.64
CA VAL A 259 21.73 -4.75 -19.69
C VAL A 259 21.06 -5.96 -19.06
N MET A 260 21.51 -7.19 -19.38
CA MET A 260 20.96 -8.41 -18.81
C MET A 260 21.22 -8.51 -17.30
N ALA A 261 22.44 -8.18 -16.87
CA ALA A 261 22.79 -8.15 -15.44
C ALA A 261 21.98 -7.08 -14.68
N ASN A 262 21.78 -5.92 -15.28
CA ASN A 262 20.97 -4.85 -14.71
C ASN A 262 19.51 -5.29 -14.53
N PHE A 263 18.90 -5.93 -15.53
CA PHE A 263 17.55 -6.45 -15.43
C PHE A 263 17.43 -7.43 -14.26
N ARG A 264 18.32 -8.43 -14.17
CA ARG A 264 18.38 -9.36 -13.02
C ARG A 264 18.53 -8.63 -11.69
N ASN A 265 19.44 -7.66 -11.61
CA ASN A 265 19.66 -6.87 -10.40
C ASN A 265 18.43 -6.06 -9.99
N SER A 266 17.71 -5.51 -10.97
CA SER A 266 16.46 -4.80 -10.74
C SER A 266 15.40 -5.71 -10.14
N VAL A 267 15.23 -6.92 -10.70
CA VAL A 267 14.30 -7.93 -10.14
C VAL A 267 14.74 -8.33 -8.73
N ASN A 268 16.03 -8.58 -8.50
CA ASN A 268 16.56 -8.95 -7.18
C ASN A 268 16.25 -7.88 -6.11
N LYS A 269 16.47 -6.60 -6.42
CA LYS A 269 16.13 -5.49 -5.52
C LYS A 269 14.63 -5.44 -5.22
N GLY A 270 13.80 -5.67 -6.23
CA GLY A 270 12.35 -5.75 -6.06
C GLY A 270 11.92 -6.93 -5.19
N LEU A 271 12.53 -8.11 -5.36
CA LEU A 271 12.29 -9.29 -4.52
C LEU A 271 12.66 -9.03 -3.06
N TYR A 272 13.83 -8.41 -2.80
CA TYR A 272 14.20 -8.00 -1.45
C TYR A 272 13.13 -7.11 -0.80
N LYS A 273 12.62 -6.11 -1.53
CA LYS A 273 11.56 -5.25 -1.03
C LYS A 273 10.26 -6.01 -0.73
N ILE A 274 9.84 -6.92 -1.63
CA ILE A 274 8.60 -7.68 -1.45
C ILE A 274 8.71 -8.62 -0.25
N MET A 275 9.84 -9.32 -0.10
CA MET A 275 10.10 -10.21 1.03
C MET A 275 10.19 -9.44 2.36
N SER A 276 10.89 -8.32 2.35
CA SER A 276 11.11 -7.49 3.53
C SER A 276 9.82 -6.95 4.15
N LYS A 277 8.79 -6.68 3.33
CA LYS A 277 7.45 -6.26 3.79
C LYS A 277 6.82 -7.25 4.77
N MET A 278 7.17 -8.53 4.67
CA MET A 278 6.67 -9.61 5.52
C MET A 278 7.69 -10.09 6.56
N GLY A 279 8.85 -9.44 6.66
CA GLY A 279 9.91 -9.85 7.58
C GLY A 279 10.63 -11.13 7.17
N ILE A 280 10.60 -11.49 5.89
CA ILE A 280 11.26 -12.66 5.36
C ILE A 280 12.62 -12.28 4.80
N SER A 281 13.68 -12.86 5.37
CA SER A 281 15.07 -12.57 4.99
C SER A 281 15.58 -13.45 3.85
N CYS A 282 15.13 -14.69 3.73
CA CYS A 282 15.64 -15.64 2.76
C CYS A 282 14.58 -16.03 1.72
N VAL A 283 14.96 -16.08 0.43
CA VAL A 283 14.04 -16.48 -0.63
C VAL A 283 13.54 -17.91 -0.48
N SER A 284 14.30 -18.79 0.13
CA SER A 284 13.88 -20.15 0.45
C SER A 284 12.67 -20.21 1.39
N SER A 285 12.58 -19.26 2.34
CA SER A 285 11.42 -19.12 3.23
C SER A 285 10.23 -18.41 2.55
N TYR A 286 10.48 -17.62 1.52
CA TYR A 286 9.43 -16.99 0.72
C TYR A 286 8.82 -17.97 -0.30
N ARG A 287 9.57 -18.96 -0.73
CA ARG A 287 9.09 -20.00 -1.65
C ARG A 287 7.93 -20.77 -1.01
N CYS A 288 6.83 -20.92 -1.75
CA CYS A 288 5.60 -21.55 -1.27
C CYS A 288 4.92 -20.83 -0.09
N ALA A 289 5.36 -19.64 0.30
CA ALA A 289 4.78 -18.91 1.44
C ALA A 289 3.35 -18.41 1.16
N ARG A 290 2.95 -18.27 -0.11
CA ARG A 290 1.60 -17.90 -0.54
C ARG A 290 1.12 -16.57 0.05
N LEU A 291 2.04 -15.61 0.21
CA LEU A 291 1.78 -14.32 0.86
C LEU A 291 1.12 -13.33 -0.11
N PHE A 292 -0.04 -13.73 -0.60
CA PHE A 292 -0.87 -12.97 -1.52
C PHE A 292 -2.35 -13.12 -1.19
N GLU A 293 -3.13 -12.13 -1.58
CA GLU A 293 -4.57 -12.28 -1.79
C GLU A 293 -4.84 -12.41 -3.29
N VAL A 294 -5.72 -13.32 -3.66
CA VAL A 294 -6.28 -13.41 -5.02
C VAL A 294 -7.63 -12.71 -5.03
N VAL A 295 -7.81 -11.77 -5.97
CA VAL A 295 -9.04 -11.01 -6.11
C VAL A 295 -9.66 -11.29 -7.48
N GLY A 296 -10.83 -11.94 -7.50
CA GLY A 296 -11.62 -12.12 -8.70
C GLY A 296 -11.32 -13.37 -9.54
N LEU A 297 -10.81 -14.44 -8.93
CA LEU A 297 -10.79 -15.79 -9.50
C LEU A 297 -11.76 -16.68 -8.72
N ASN A 298 -12.44 -17.60 -9.43
CA ASN A 298 -13.39 -18.49 -8.77
C ASN A 298 -12.69 -19.54 -7.90
N SER A 299 -13.44 -20.14 -6.99
CA SER A 299 -12.96 -21.14 -6.04
C SER A 299 -12.37 -22.39 -6.70
N GLU A 300 -12.83 -22.77 -7.89
CA GLU A 300 -12.28 -23.93 -8.62
C GLU A 300 -10.83 -23.68 -9.06
N ILE A 301 -10.53 -22.48 -9.60
CA ILE A 301 -9.17 -22.09 -9.97
C ILE A 301 -8.28 -22.03 -8.72
N VAL A 302 -8.78 -21.38 -7.66
CA VAL A 302 -8.01 -21.24 -6.41
C VAL A 302 -7.75 -22.61 -5.80
N GLY A 303 -8.73 -23.51 -5.76
CA GLY A 303 -8.58 -24.86 -5.22
C GLY A 303 -7.60 -25.74 -5.99
N LEU A 304 -7.56 -25.64 -7.32
CA LEU A 304 -6.66 -26.41 -8.17
C LEU A 304 -5.24 -25.81 -8.20
N CYS A 305 -5.14 -24.49 -8.42
CA CYS A 305 -3.85 -23.86 -8.71
C CYS A 305 -3.23 -23.12 -7.51
N PHE A 306 -4.05 -22.64 -6.57
CA PHE A 306 -3.59 -21.73 -5.50
C PHE A 306 -4.09 -22.15 -4.09
N PRO A 307 -4.00 -23.44 -3.71
CA PRO A 307 -4.56 -23.89 -2.43
C PRO A 307 -3.91 -23.16 -1.27
N GLY A 308 -4.74 -22.67 -0.35
CA GLY A 308 -4.29 -21.93 0.85
C GLY A 308 -3.95 -20.46 0.62
N ILE A 309 -4.11 -19.93 -0.58
CA ILE A 309 -4.09 -18.47 -0.82
C ILE A 309 -5.46 -17.89 -0.46
N THR A 310 -5.46 -16.76 0.23
CA THR A 310 -6.69 -16.05 0.59
C THR A 310 -7.40 -15.51 -0.65
N SER A 311 -8.69 -15.82 -0.79
CA SER A 311 -9.57 -15.24 -1.81
C SER A 311 -10.87 -14.80 -1.14
N ARG A 312 -11.11 -13.49 -1.12
CA ARG A 312 -12.34 -12.91 -0.53
C ARG A 312 -13.38 -12.58 -1.58
N VAL A 313 -13.00 -12.51 -2.84
CA VAL A 313 -13.83 -12.14 -3.97
C VAL A 313 -13.64 -13.16 -5.07
N GLU A 314 -14.69 -13.95 -5.35
CA GLU A 314 -14.71 -14.84 -6.52
C GLU A 314 -14.96 -14.03 -7.81
N GLY A 315 -14.71 -14.63 -8.97
CA GLY A 315 -14.89 -13.95 -10.26
C GLY A 315 -14.64 -14.87 -11.44
N ALA A 316 -13.63 -14.58 -12.25
CA ALA A 316 -13.34 -15.29 -13.50
C ALA A 316 -13.18 -16.80 -13.32
N SER A 317 -13.83 -17.57 -14.20
CA SER A 317 -13.75 -19.03 -14.30
C SER A 317 -12.64 -19.49 -15.24
N PHE A 318 -12.35 -20.81 -15.26
CA PHE A 318 -11.47 -21.40 -16.27
C PHE A 318 -11.94 -21.15 -17.69
N ALA A 319 -13.26 -21.13 -17.94
CA ALA A 319 -13.84 -20.81 -19.25
C ALA A 319 -13.54 -19.35 -19.65
N ASP A 320 -13.72 -18.40 -18.74
CA ASP A 320 -13.43 -16.99 -19.00
C ASP A 320 -11.96 -16.76 -19.32
N LEU A 321 -11.05 -17.41 -18.58
CA LEU A 321 -9.61 -17.36 -18.85
C LEU A 321 -9.25 -18.03 -20.18
N HIS A 322 -9.88 -19.16 -20.51
CA HIS A 322 -9.68 -19.85 -21.78
C HIS A 322 -10.09 -18.95 -22.96
N ASP A 323 -11.27 -18.34 -22.90
CA ASP A 323 -11.76 -17.45 -23.94
C ASP A 323 -10.86 -16.22 -24.10
N GLN A 324 -10.38 -15.65 -22.98
CA GLN A 324 -9.40 -14.56 -23.01
C GLN A 324 -8.10 -14.98 -23.72
N LEU A 325 -7.54 -16.14 -23.40
CA LEU A 325 -6.33 -16.67 -24.04
C LEU A 325 -6.53 -16.91 -25.54
N CYS A 326 -7.70 -17.44 -25.95
CA CYS A 326 -8.07 -17.58 -27.34
C CYS A 326 -8.12 -16.26 -28.10
N ALA A 327 -8.69 -15.22 -27.47
CA ALA A 327 -8.73 -13.87 -28.02
C ALA A 327 -7.31 -13.27 -28.16
N MET A 328 -6.45 -13.45 -27.14
CA MET A 328 -5.06 -13.02 -27.16
C MET A 328 -4.28 -13.71 -28.29
N ARG A 329 -4.42 -15.03 -28.44
CA ARG A 329 -3.78 -15.79 -29.51
C ARG A 329 -4.24 -15.29 -30.90
N LYS A 330 -5.54 -15.18 -31.14
CA LYS A 330 -6.06 -14.67 -32.41
C LYS A 330 -5.45 -13.31 -32.77
N ARG A 331 -5.33 -12.43 -31.78
CA ARG A 331 -4.75 -11.09 -31.96
C ARG A 331 -3.24 -11.13 -32.21
N ALA A 332 -2.51 -11.99 -31.51
CA ALA A 332 -1.04 -12.11 -31.64
C ALA A 332 -0.61 -12.49 -33.06
N TRP A 333 -1.38 -13.39 -33.70
CA TRP A 333 -1.11 -13.88 -35.04
C TRP A 333 -1.76 -13.08 -36.20
N GLN A 334 -2.38 -11.91 -35.88
CA GLN A 334 -2.82 -10.97 -36.90
C GLN A 334 -1.61 -10.29 -37.58
N ARG A 335 -1.76 -9.92 -38.87
CA ARG A 335 -0.66 -9.38 -39.70
C ARG A 335 -0.05 -8.05 -39.20
N SER A 336 -0.64 -7.35 -38.27
CA SER A 336 -0.04 -6.14 -37.68
C SER A 336 1.28 -6.46 -37.00
N LYS A 337 2.33 -5.77 -37.38
CA LYS A 337 3.67 -5.89 -36.75
C LYS A 337 3.81 -5.07 -35.46
N GLU A 338 2.86 -4.18 -35.18
CA GLU A 338 2.98 -3.28 -34.04
C GLU A 338 2.36 -3.90 -32.78
N VAL A 339 3.09 -3.78 -31.67
CA VAL A 339 2.56 -3.98 -30.32
C VAL A 339 1.66 -2.80 -29.92
N ASP A 340 0.73 -3.03 -29.01
CA ASP A 340 -0.15 -1.98 -28.52
C ASP A 340 0.62 -0.80 -27.93
N ALA A 341 -0.01 0.38 -28.01
CA ALA A 341 0.54 1.58 -27.40
C ALA A 341 0.64 1.50 -25.87
N GLY A 342 -0.18 0.64 -25.24
CA GLY A 342 -0.33 0.54 -23.77
C GLY A 342 -1.47 1.42 -23.25
N GLY A 343 -1.31 1.90 -22.02
CA GLY A 343 -2.32 2.71 -21.34
C GLY A 343 -2.80 2.07 -20.04
N LEU A 344 -2.00 1.17 -19.46
CA LEU A 344 -2.23 0.61 -18.12
C LEU A 344 -1.57 1.44 -17.02
N LEU A 345 -0.44 2.08 -17.31
CA LEU A 345 0.32 2.88 -16.36
C LEU A 345 -0.11 4.34 -16.37
N LYS A 346 -0.44 4.85 -17.55
CA LYS A 346 -0.92 6.23 -17.77
C LYS A 346 -2.07 6.20 -18.76
N PHE A 347 -3.01 7.11 -18.58
CA PHE A 347 -4.10 7.27 -19.55
C PHE A 347 -3.58 7.43 -20.98
N LYS A 348 -4.13 6.64 -21.88
CA LYS A 348 -3.99 6.79 -23.33
C LYS A 348 -5.36 6.62 -24.00
N PRO A 349 -5.65 7.39 -25.05
CA PRO A 349 -6.85 7.14 -25.85
C PRO A 349 -6.90 5.68 -26.31
N GLN A 350 -8.05 5.03 -26.19
CA GLN A 350 -8.24 3.60 -26.51
C GLN A 350 -7.39 2.64 -25.65
N GLY A 351 -6.70 3.12 -24.57
CA GLY A 351 -6.01 2.33 -23.56
C GLY A 351 -6.97 1.74 -22.53
N GLU A 352 -6.42 1.32 -21.38
CA GLU A 352 -7.21 0.95 -20.21
C GLU A 352 -7.96 2.16 -19.65
N TYR A 353 -9.09 1.93 -18.99
CA TYR A 353 -9.81 2.99 -18.31
C TYR A 353 -9.01 3.50 -17.10
N HIS A 354 -9.05 4.81 -16.88
CA HIS A 354 -8.47 5.46 -15.70
C HIS A 354 -9.50 6.30 -14.98
N ALA A 355 -9.62 6.14 -13.67
CA ALA A 355 -10.60 6.86 -12.87
C ALA A 355 -10.35 8.39 -12.81
N TYR A 356 -9.11 8.82 -13.06
CA TYR A 356 -8.73 10.22 -13.27
C TYR A 356 -8.29 10.45 -14.72
N ASN A 357 -9.19 10.19 -15.66
CA ASN A 357 -9.01 10.53 -17.06
C ASN A 357 -9.19 12.04 -17.30
N PRO A 358 -8.88 12.55 -18.51
CA PRO A 358 -8.99 13.97 -18.82
C PRO A 358 -10.40 14.56 -18.64
N GLU A 359 -11.45 13.81 -18.90
CA GLU A 359 -12.83 14.27 -18.70
C GLU A 359 -13.12 14.55 -17.23
N VAL A 360 -12.81 13.58 -16.35
CA VAL A 360 -12.99 13.69 -14.91
C VAL A 360 -12.17 14.86 -14.34
N VAL A 361 -10.92 15.02 -14.77
CA VAL A 361 -10.06 16.13 -14.31
C VAL A 361 -10.60 17.47 -14.78
N ASN A 362 -10.99 17.59 -16.04
CA ASN A 362 -11.44 18.87 -16.61
C ASN A 362 -12.80 19.30 -16.08
N THR A 363 -13.77 18.38 -15.93
CA THR A 363 -15.10 18.66 -15.38
C THR A 363 -15.01 19.10 -13.91
N LEU A 364 -14.15 18.44 -13.10
CA LEU A 364 -13.93 18.87 -11.71
C LEU A 364 -13.34 20.27 -11.66
N GLN A 365 -12.31 20.55 -12.45
CA GLN A 365 -11.70 21.89 -12.48
C GLN A 365 -12.67 22.97 -12.96
N ALA A 366 -13.50 22.67 -13.93
CA ALA A 366 -14.56 23.61 -14.37
C ALA A 366 -15.54 23.92 -13.24
N ALA A 367 -16.01 22.89 -12.53
CA ALA A 367 -16.94 23.04 -11.41
C ALA A 367 -16.36 23.89 -10.28
N VAL A 368 -15.13 23.57 -9.81
CA VAL A 368 -14.54 24.30 -8.68
C VAL A 368 -14.12 25.73 -9.04
N ASN A 369 -13.78 25.99 -10.30
CA ASN A 369 -13.47 27.34 -10.78
C ASN A 369 -14.71 28.23 -10.92
N SER A 370 -15.84 27.68 -11.38
CA SER A 370 -17.09 28.42 -11.50
C SER A 370 -17.85 28.58 -10.18
N GLY A 371 -17.65 27.64 -9.24
CA GLY A 371 -18.46 27.56 -8.03
C GLY A 371 -19.90 27.09 -8.27
N ASP A 372 -20.19 26.57 -9.47
CA ASP A 372 -21.53 26.14 -9.90
C ASP A 372 -21.74 24.64 -9.64
N TYR A 373 -22.73 24.33 -8.81
CA TYR A 373 -23.10 22.96 -8.48
C TYR A 373 -23.62 22.16 -9.70
N ASN A 374 -24.21 22.83 -10.70
CA ASN A 374 -24.62 22.12 -11.93
C ASN A 374 -23.40 21.64 -12.73
N GLN A 375 -22.29 22.38 -12.71
CA GLN A 375 -21.04 21.89 -13.29
C GLN A 375 -20.46 20.71 -12.50
N TYR A 376 -20.61 20.71 -11.17
CA TYR A 376 -20.24 19.56 -10.36
C TYR A 376 -21.08 18.32 -10.72
N ARG A 377 -22.36 18.46 -11.01
CA ARG A 377 -23.20 17.33 -11.46
C ARG A 377 -22.64 16.66 -12.71
N LEU A 378 -22.08 17.42 -13.65
CA LEU A 378 -21.41 16.83 -14.83
C LEU A 378 -20.17 16.03 -14.43
N TYR A 379 -19.40 16.51 -13.46
CA TYR A 379 -18.30 15.74 -12.90
C TYR A 379 -18.79 14.48 -12.19
N ALA A 380 -19.81 14.59 -11.37
CA ALA A 380 -20.38 13.44 -10.65
C ALA A 380 -20.92 12.39 -11.62
N ASP A 381 -21.58 12.80 -12.71
CA ASP A 381 -22.07 11.91 -13.77
C ASP A 381 -20.90 11.21 -14.48
N ALA A 382 -19.83 11.91 -14.83
CA ALA A 382 -18.64 11.33 -15.45
C ALA A 382 -17.96 10.28 -14.54
N VAL A 383 -18.02 10.49 -13.21
CA VAL A 383 -17.47 9.55 -12.22
C VAL A 383 -18.43 8.38 -11.96
N ASN A 384 -19.70 8.65 -11.72
CA ASN A 384 -20.66 7.65 -11.25
C ASN A 384 -21.20 6.72 -12.36
N ASN A 385 -21.22 7.19 -13.61
CA ASN A 385 -21.69 6.43 -14.78
C ASN A 385 -20.55 5.85 -15.63
N ARG A 386 -19.34 5.80 -15.07
CA ARG A 386 -18.15 5.24 -15.72
C ARG A 386 -18.25 3.73 -15.95
N PRO A 387 -17.37 3.12 -16.79
CA PRO A 387 -17.13 1.68 -16.77
C PRO A 387 -16.76 1.20 -15.37
N VAL A 388 -17.09 -0.04 -15.05
CA VAL A 388 -16.76 -0.62 -13.73
C VAL A 388 -15.24 -0.58 -13.53
N ALA A 389 -14.79 0.22 -12.57
CA ALA A 389 -13.38 0.43 -12.29
C ALA A 389 -12.99 0.02 -10.85
N THR A 390 -13.93 0.08 -9.93
CA THR A 390 -13.75 -0.28 -8.52
C THR A 390 -14.86 -1.21 -8.06
N ILE A 391 -14.63 -1.91 -6.95
CA ILE A 391 -15.64 -2.84 -6.39
C ILE A 391 -16.95 -2.10 -6.08
N ARG A 392 -16.87 -0.89 -5.55
CA ARG A 392 -18.07 -0.10 -5.23
C ARG A 392 -18.93 0.28 -6.44
N ASP A 393 -18.37 0.22 -7.66
CA ASP A 393 -19.15 0.45 -8.88
C ASP A 393 -20.13 -0.71 -9.18
N MET A 394 -19.88 -1.89 -8.57
CA MET A 394 -20.78 -3.04 -8.59
C MET A 394 -21.88 -2.99 -7.52
N LEU A 395 -21.92 -1.93 -6.71
CA LEU A 395 -22.92 -1.73 -5.67
C LEU A 395 -23.87 -0.59 -6.06
N ARG A 396 -25.17 -0.81 -5.91
CA ARG A 396 -26.21 0.19 -6.16
C ARG A 396 -27.02 0.46 -4.90
N LEU A 397 -27.43 1.71 -4.72
CA LEU A 397 -28.34 2.11 -3.63
C LEU A 397 -29.76 1.65 -3.95
N LYS A 398 -30.44 1.06 -2.97
CA LYS A 398 -31.86 0.66 -3.07
C LYS A 398 -32.81 1.82 -2.84
N THR A 399 -32.67 2.87 -3.64
CA THR A 399 -33.51 4.08 -3.52
C THR A 399 -34.96 3.85 -3.89
N ALA A 400 -35.22 2.95 -4.84
CA ALA A 400 -36.59 2.66 -5.30
C ALA A 400 -37.48 2.03 -4.20
N GLU A 401 -36.87 1.41 -3.19
CA GLU A 401 -37.57 0.79 -2.05
C GLU A 401 -37.80 1.76 -0.88
N ARG A 402 -37.38 3.05 -1.04
CA ARG A 402 -37.38 4.05 0.03
C ARG A 402 -38.36 5.19 -0.25
N THR A 403 -38.88 5.80 0.80
CA THR A 403 -39.66 7.02 0.70
C THR A 403 -38.72 8.21 0.83
N PRO A 404 -38.53 9.01 -0.23
CA PRO A 404 -37.68 10.21 -0.19
C PRO A 404 -38.22 11.25 0.80
N ILE A 405 -37.30 12.03 1.39
CA ILE A 405 -37.62 13.20 2.21
C ILE A 405 -37.08 14.47 1.55
N SER A 406 -37.51 15.66 2.04
CA SER A 406 -36.89 16.93 1.59
C SER A 406 -35.43 17.01 2.02
N VAL A 407 -34.57 17.57 1.16
CA VAL A 407 -33.16 17.86 1.50
C VAL A 407 -33.04 18.77 2.75
N ASP A 408 -34.06 19.60 3.02
CA ASP A 408 -34.09 20.48 4.19
C ASP A 408 -34.27 19.71 5.52
N GLN A 409 -34.77 18.47 5.48
CA GLN A 409 -34.88 17.57 6.63
C GLN A 409 -33.56 16.82 6.92
N VAL A 410 -32.63 16.83 5.96
CA VAL A 410 -31.32 16.22 6.12
C VAL A 410 -30.40 17.17 6.88
N GLU A 411 -29.55 16.59 7.75
CA GLU A 411 -28.58 17.36 8.52
C GLU A 411 -27.83 18.40 7.68
N PRO A 412 -27.49 19.57 8.25
CA PRO A 412 -26.83 20.64 7.51
C PRO A 412 -25.41 20.24 7.07
N ALA A 413 -24.94 20.85 5.98
CA ALA A 413 -23.64 20.56 5.40
C ALA A 413 -22.47 20.75 6.38
N GLU A 414 -22.60 21.68 7.33
CA GLU A 414 -21.62 21.96 8.39
C GLU A 414 -21.33 20.74 9.29
N ASN A 415 -22.32 19.87 9.46
CA ASN A 415 -22.11 18.61 10.19
C ASN A 415 -21.31 17.61 9.36
N LEU A 416 -21.49 17.62 8.05
CA LEU A 416 -20.75 16.75 7.14
C LEU A 416 -19.30 17.21 6.98
N TYR A 417 -19.02 18.53 6.94
CA TYR A 417 -17.64 19.04 6.84
C TYR A 417 -16.75 18.54 7.98
N LYS A 418 -17.29 18.37 9.19
CA LYS A 418 -16.56 17.82 10.34
C LYS A 418 -16.13 16.37 10.18
N ARG A 419 -16.68 15.67 9.18
CA ARG A 419 -16.36 14.28 8.84
C ARG A 419 -15.37 14.16 7.67
N PHE A 420 -15.01 15.29 7.06
CA PHE A 420 -14.09 15.34 5.92
C PHE A 420 -12.72 15.82 6.34
N ASP A 421 -11.70 15.17 5.81
CA ASP A 421 -10.33 15.65 5.90
C ASP A 421 -9.61 15.60 4.55
N SER A 422 -8.71 16.56 4.34
CA SER A 422 -7.70 16.40 3.31
C SER A 422 -6.69 15.38 3.86
N ALA A 423 -6.55 14.24 3.16
CA ALA A 423 -5.73 13.12 3.59
C ALA A 423 -4.24 13.50 3.68
N ALA A 424 -3.47 12.67 4.38
CA ALA A 424 -2.06 12.90 4.65
C ALA A 424 -1.22 13.11 3.38
N MET A 425 -0.79 14.31 3.14
CA MET A 425 0.10 14.72 2.06
C MET A 425 1.17 15.65 2.63
N SER A 426 2.43 15.17 2.71
CA SER A 426 3.49 15.89 3.41
C SER A 426 3.96 17.13 2.65
N ILE A 427 4.32 18.18 3.41
CA ILE A 427 5.14 19.27 2.89
C ILE A 427 6.48 18.72 2.40
N GLY A 428 6.90 19.10 1.22
CA GLY A 428 8.03 18.50 0.51
C GLY A 428 7.56 17.57 -0.61
N ALA A 429 6.58 16.70 -0.39
CA ALA A 429 5.85 16.03 -1.47
C ALA A 429 4.98 17.05 -2.23
N LEU A 430 4.23 17.88 -1.50
CA LEU A 430 3.56 19.07 -2.02
C LEU A 430 4.40 20.33 -1.81
N SER A 431 4.15 21.34 -2.62
CA SER A 431 4.64 22.70 -2.40
C SER A 431 4.05 23.28 -1.12
N PRO A 432 4.75 24.20 -0.44
CA PRO A 432 4.21 24.92 0.72
C PRO A 432 2.86 25.57 0.45
N GLU A 433 2.70 26.19 -0.71
CA GLU A 433 1.48 26.90 -1.11
C GLU A 433 0.29 25.92 -1.22
N ALA A 434 0.48 24.76 -1.85
CA ALA A 434 -0.58 23.76 -1.98
C ALA A 434 -0.94 23.16 -0.61
N HIS A 435 0.07 22.89 0.22
CA HIS A 435 -0.12 22.34 1.56
C HIS A 435 -0.88 23.32 2.48
N GLU A 436 -0.54 24.63 2.43
CA GLU A 436 -1.24 25.66 3.19
C GLU A 436 -2.66 25.90 2.66
N ALA A 437 -2.87 25.91 1.35
CA ALA A 437 -4.19 26.09 0.74
C ALA A 437 -5.18 25.01 1.18
N LEU A 438 -4.75 23.76 1.29
CA LEU A 438 -5.59 22.67 1.82
C LEU A 438 -5.94 22.87 3.29
N ALA A 439 -4.98 23.30 4.12
CA ALA A 439 -5.22 23.55 5.53
C ALA A 439 -6.22 24.69 5.73
N VAL A 440 -6.03 25.82 5.03
CA VAL A 440 -6.93 26.97 5.08
C VAL A 440 -8.35 26.59 4.61
N ALA A 441 -8.47 25.85 3.51
CA ALA A 441 -9.77 25.41 3.01
C ALA A 441 -10.53 24.58 4.05
N MET A 442 -9.87 23.60 4.65
CA MET A 442 -10.50 22.72 5.63
C MET A 442 -10.83 23.46 6.94
N ASN A 443 -9.94 24.32 7.43
CA ASN A 443 -10.20 25.10 8.65
C ASN A 443 -11.38 26.05 8.47
N ARG A 444 -11.51 26.73 7.32
CA ARG A 444 -12.66 27.61 7.03
C ARG A 444 -13.97 26.85 6.92
N LEU A 445 -13.95 25.59 6.47
CA LEU A 445 -15.13 24.72 6.42
C LEU A 445 -15.45 24.06 7.77
N GLY A 446 -14.54 24.08 8.73
CA GLY A 446 -14.68 23.34 10.00
C GLY A 446 -14.33 21.85 9.89
N GLY A 447 -13.72 21.44 8.77
CA GLY A 447 -13.14 20.11 8.56
C GLY A 447 -11.70 20.01 9.06
N TYR A 448 -10.97 18.99 8.58
CA TYR A 448 -9.61 18.74 9.02
C TYR A 448 -8.65 18.66 7.83
N SER A 449 -7.39 19.06 8.04
CA SER A 449 -6.29 18.74 7.13
C SER A 449 -5.22 17.96 7.87
N ASN A 450 -4.56 17.04 7.16
CA ASN A 450 -3.49 16.22 7.69
C ASN A 450 -2.14 16.74 7.20
N SER A 451 -1.22 17.00 8.12
CA SER A 451 0.13 17.50 7.81
C SER A 451 0.96 16.55 6.95
N GLY A 452 0.61 15.25 6.95
CA GLY A 452 1.51 14.21 6.45
C GLY A 452 2.78 14.06 7.32
N GLU A 453 3.66 13.15 6.93
CA GLU A 453 4.89 12.80 7.66
C GLU A 453 6.06 13.74 7.36
N GLY A 454 5.95 14.99 7.50
CA GLY A 454 7.04 15.90 7.12
C GLY A 454 7.29 17.05 8.10
N GLY A 455 6.63 17.01 9.24
CA GLY A 455 6.56 18.14 10.14
C GLY A 455 5.67 19.25 9.59
N GLU A 456 5.64 20.35 10.27
CA GLU A 456 4.95 21.57 9.86
C GLU A 456 5.68 22.79 10.42
N ASP A 457 5.67 23.90 9.68
CA ASP A 457 6.30 25.14 10.14
C ASP A 457 5.59 25.65 11.41
N PRO A 458 6.29 25.82 12.53
CA PRO A 458 5.71 26.32 13.78
C PRO A 458 4.99 27.68 13.63
N LYS A 459 5.35 28.48 12.63
CA LYS A 459 4.67 29.76 12.34
C LYS A 459 3.21 29.59 11.94
N ARG A 460 2.82 28.38 11.56
CA ARG A 460 1.43 28.05 11.19
C ARG A 460 0.56 27.73 12.41
N TYR A 461 1.19 27.37 13.56
CA TYR A 461 0.45 27.02 14.77
C TYR A 461 -0.39 28.20 15.27
N GLY A 462 -1.63 27.93 15.67
CA GLY A 462 -2.57 28.96 16.10
C GLY A 462 -3.14 29.84 14.97
N THR A 463 -2.81 29.58 13.70
CA THR A 463 -3.36 30.28 12.54
C THR A 463 -4.29 29.40 11.71
N GLU A 464 -5.04 29.99 10.76
CA GLU A 464 -5.87 29.22 9.81
C GLU A 464 -5.08 28.29 8.89
N LYS A 465 -3.76 28.40 8.85
CA LYS A 465 -2.86 27.54 8.05
C LYS A 465 -2.47 26.26 8.75
N VAL A 466 -2.83 26.06 10.02
CA VAL A 466 -2.47 24.86 10.79
C VAL A 466 -3.17 23.63 10.26
N SER A 467 -2.44 22.54 10.08
CA SER A 467 -3.03 21.22 9.86
C SER A 467 -3.46 20.63 11.20
N ARG A 468 -4.76 20.43 11.41
CA ARG A 468 -5.31 19.96 12.70
C ARG A 468 -5.07 18.47 12.98
N ILE A 469 -4.74 17.69 11.93
CA ILE A 469 -4.26 16.32 12.07
C ILE A 469 -2.75 16.32 11.88
N LYS A 470 -2.00 15.81 12.86
CA LYS A 470 -0.55 15.66 12.80
C LYS A 470 -0.18 14.20 12.61
N GLN A 471 0.56 13.88 11.53
CA GLN A 471 0.95 12.51 11.27
C GLN A 471 2.32 12.20 11.88
N VAL A 472 2.44 11.02 12.49
CA VAL A 472 3.67 10.45 13.04
C VAL A 472 3.97 9.15 12.30
N ALA A 473 5.10 9.10 11.60
CA ALA A 473 5.59 7.91 10.91
C ALA A 473 6.90 7.43 11.54
N SER A 474 7.39 6.29 11.11
CA SER A 474 8.61 5.65 11.62
C SER A 474 9.82 6.60 11.64
N GLY A 475 10.00 7.42 10.60
CA GLY A 475 11.10 8.39 10.52
C GLY A 475 10.99 9.58 11.47
N ARG A 476 9.82 9.84 12.05
CA ARG A 476 9.54 10.95 12.97
C ARG A 476 10.06 12.31 12.50
N PHE A 477 10.06 12.56 11.19
CA PHE A 477 10.54 13.82 10.61
C PHE A 477 9.71 15.01 11.09
N GLY A 478 10.36 15.94 11.79
CA GLY A 478 9.72 17.14 12.31
C GLY A 478 8.78 16.92 13.50
N VAL A 479 8.74 15.73 14.08
CA VAL A 479 7.91 15.41 15.24
C VAL A 479 8.58 15.90 16.53
N THR A 480 8.02 16.94 17.12
CA THR A 480 8.45 17.54 18.40
C THR A 480 7.24 17.66 19.34
N ALA A 481 7.49 17.94 20.61
CA ALA A 481 6.40 18.19 21.57
C ALA A 481 5.46 19.32 21.09
N ALA A 482 6.01 20.43 20.54
CA ALA A 482 5.20 21.54 20.01
C ALA A 482 4.36 21.12 18.79
N TYR A 483 4.92 20.30 17.90
CA TYR A 483 4.18 19.74 16.78
C TYR A 483 2.97 18.91 17.27
N LEU A 484 3.20 18.04 18.24
CA LEU A 484 2.16 17.18 18.81
C LEU A 484 1.08 17.98 19.56
N MET A 485 1.48 19.02 20.29
CA MET A 485 0.55 19.88 21.01
C MET A 485 -0.33 20.75 20.10
N SER A 486 0.10 21.01 18.86
CA SER A 486 -0.70 21.76 17.88
C SER A 486 -1.77 20.92 17.18
N ALA A 487 -1.94 19.64 17.57
CA ALA A 487 -2.86 18.70 16.95
C ALA A 487 -4.19 18.60 17.70
N ASP A 488 -5.30 18.50 16.95
CA ASP A 488 -6.57 17.96 17.45
C ASP A 488 -6.62 16.43 17.33
N VAL A 489 -5.95 15.91 16.30
CA VAL A 489 -5.81 14.47 16.04
C VAL A 489 -4.35 14.16 15.74
N ILE A 490 -3.78 13.16 16.41
CA ILE A 490 -2.46 12.63 16.08
C ILE A 490 -2.65 11.29 15.38
N GLN A 491 -2.14 11.17 14.14
CA GLN A 491 -2.28 9.98 13.34
C GLN A 491 -0.99 9.18 13.28
N ILE A 492 -1.00 7.96 13.78
CA ILE A 492 0.09 7.00 13.62
C ILE A 492 -0.02 6.38 12.23
N LYS A 493 1.00 6.60 11.39
CA LYS A 493 1.08 6.01 10.06
C LYS A 493 1.76 4.65 10.14
N VAL A 494 0.99 3.58 10.19
CA VAL A 494 1.52 2.21 10.10
C VAL A 494 1.88 1.88 8.65
N ALA A 495 0.99 2.22 7.72
CA ALA A 495 1.19 2.01 6.29
C ALA A 495 0.44 3.08 5.46
N GLN A 496 0.63 3.07 4.14
CA GLN A 496 0.00 3.98 3.18
C GLN A 496 -0.61 3.18 2.04
N GLY A 497 -1.88 3.44 1.67
CA GLY A 497 -2.63 2.67 0.68
C GLY A 497 -1.97 2.56 -0.69
N ALA A 498 -1.42 3.65 -1.20
CA ALA A 498 -0.78 3.68 -2.52
C ALA A 498 0.54 2.89 -2.61
N LYS A 499 1.18 2.58 -1.48
CA LYS A 499 2.47 1.88 -1.43
C LYS A 499 2.68 1.14 -0.10
N PRO A 500 1.85 0.18 0.23
CA PRO A 500 1.98 -0.53 1.50
C PRO A 500 3.35 -1.20 1.65
N GLY A 501 3.94 -1.07 2.84
CA GLY A 501 5.21 -1.70 3.18
C GLY A 501 6.46 -1.06 2.55
N GLU A 502 6.36 0.10 1.89
CA GLU A 502 7.52 0.82 1.31
C GLU A 502 8.06 1.93 2.21
N GLY A 503 7.25 2.40 3.16
CA GLY A 503 7.54 3.60 3.94
C GLY A 503 7.44 4.90 3.14
N GLY A 504 7.76 6.03 3.78
CA GLY A 504 7.80 7.34 3.14
C GLY A 504 9.13 7.57 2.43
N GLN A 505 9.08 8.19 1.25
CA GLN A 505 10.30 8.58 0.52
C GLN A 505 10.13 10.00 -0.01
N LEU A 506 11.14 10.83 0.23
CA LEU A 506 11.28 12.15 -0.38
C LEU A 506 12.62 12.21 -1.12
N PRO A 507 12.64 12.35 -2.44
CA PRO A 507 13.87 12.49 -3.23
C PRO A 507 14.72 13.67 -2.76
N GLY A 508 16.06 13.53 -2.82
CA GLY A 508 16.99 14.53 -2.30
C GLY A 508 16.87 15.92 -2.97
N ASP A 509 16.54 15.95 -4.26
CA ASP A 509 16.29 17.19 -5.02
C ASP A 509 15.06 17.99 -4.53
N LYS A 510 14.16 17.36 -3.76
CA LYS A 510 13.05 18.03 -3.07
C LYS A 510 13.40 18.45 -1.64
N VAL A 511 14.53 18.00 -1.09
CA VAL A 511 14.97 18.35 0.27
C VAL A 511 15.75 19.66 0.22
N THR A 512 15.02 20.75 -0.01
CA THR A 512 15.56 22.12 0.06
C THR A 512 15.99 22.47 1.49
N PRO A 513 16.77 23.54 1.74
CA PRO A 513 17.09 23.99 3.08
C PRO A 513 15.86 24.19 3.98
N TYR A 514 14.78 24.73 3.44
CA TYR A 514 13.52 24.90 4.16
C TYR A 514 12.89 23.56 4.57
N ILE A 515 12.78 22.61 3.63
CA ILE A 515 12.24 21.27 3.92
C ILE A 515 13.14 20.50 4.91
N ALA A 516 14.47 20.61 4.76
CA ALA A 516 15.42 20.01 5.68
C ALA A 516 15.27 20.56 7.11
N GLN A 517 15.07 21.86 7.24
CA GLN A 517 14.82 22.50 8.55
C GLN A 517 13.55 21.95 9.21
N LEU A 518 12.44 21.83 8.44
CA LEU A 518 11.17 21.31 8.97
C LEU A 518 11.27 19.83 9.39
N ARG A 519 12.11 19.06 8.73
CA ARG A 519 12.29 17.62 8.96
C ARG A 519 13.44 17.27 9.88
N TYR A 520 14.19 18.27 10.35
CA TYR A 520 15.45 18.08 11.08
C TYR A 520 16.43 17.16 10.34
N ALA A 521 16.65 17.45 9.05
CA ALA A 521 17.42 16.63 8.13
C ALA A 521 18.47 17.48 7.38
N VAL A 522 19.31 16.80 6.59
CA VAL A 522 20.36 17.46 5.78
C VAL A 522 19.80 17.78 4.38
N PRO A 523 19.98 19.04 3.89
CA PRO A 523 19.56 19.42 2.54
C PRO A 523 20.20 18.54 1.47
N GLY A 524 19.45 18.24 0.41
CA GLY A 524 19.90 17.43 -0.72
C GLY A 524 19.98 15.91 -0.48
N SER A 525 19.79 15.46 0.76
CA SER A 525 19.81 14.04 1.10
C SER A 525 18.41 13.44 0.92
N THR A 526 18.31 12.29 0.22
CA THR A 526 17.06 11.54 0.14
C THR A 526 16.62 11.06 1.53
N LEU A 527 15.38 11.36 1.89
CA LEU A 527 14.81 10.97 3.17
C LEU A 527 13.90 9.76 3.01
N ILE A 528 14.17 8.74 3.81
CA ILE A 528 13.39 7.49 3.83
C ILE A 528 12.91 7.26 5.26
N SER A 529 11.57 7.24 5.41
CA SER A 529 10.92 6.71 6.60
C SER A 529 10.86 5.19 6.43
N PRO A 530 11.45 4.38 7.34
CA PRO A 530 11.47 2.94 7.17
C PRO A 530 10.08 2.34 6.97
N PRO A 531 9.95 1.25 6.18
CA PRO A 531 8.65 0.64 5.92
C PRO A 531 7.95 0.12 7.18
N PRO A 532 8.60 -0.58 8.12
CA PRO A 532 7.98 -0.82 9.42
C PRO A 532 8.06 0.44 10.25
N HIS A 533 7.06 0.68 11.09
CA HIS A 533 7.23 1.59 12.20
C HIS A 533 8.10 0.87 13.23
N HIS A 534 9.38 1.24 13.34
CA HIS A 534 10.36 0.52 14.18
C HIS A 534 10.03 0.47 15.67
N ASP A 535 9.05 1.22 16.11
CA ASP A 535 8.55 1.17 17.49
C ASP A 535 7.41 0.15 17.64
N ILE A 536 6.94 -0.49 16.57
CA ILE A 536 5.74 -1.31 16.56
C ILE A 536 6.03 -2.66 15.91
N TYR A 537 6.07 -3.71 16.75
CA TYR A 537 6.19 -5.10 16.31
C TYR A 537 5.02 -5.97 16.82
N SER A 538 4.19 -5.38 17.67
CA SER A 538 3.00 -6.02 18.25
C SER A 538 1.92 -4.98 18.56
N ILE A 539 0.73 -5.45 18.92
CA ILE A 539 -0.36 -4.58 19.40
C ILE A 539 0.03 -3.88 20.70
N GLU A 540 0.82 -4.53 21.55
CA GLU A 540 1.32 -3.96 22.81
C GLU A 540 2.28 -2.79 22.58
N ASP A 541 3.16 -2.90 21.59
CA ASP A 541 4.05 -1.79 21.21
C ASP A 541 3.24 -0.61 20.64
N LEU A 542 2.22 -0.90 19.84
CA LEU A 542 1.29 0.13 19.36
C LEU A 542 0.55 0.79 20.53
N ALA A 543 0.10 0.00 21.52
CA ALA A 543 -0.56 0.52 22.70
C ALA A 543 0.36 1.45 23.52
N GLN A 544 1.66 1.13 23.58
CA GLN A 544 2.66 1.99 24.23
C GLN A 544 2.84 3.31 23.44
N LEU A 545 2.93 3.27 22.12
CA LEU A 545 3.02 4.50 21.30
C LEU A 545 1.76 5.36 21.42
N ILE A 546 0.57 4.75 21.44
CA ILE A 546 -0.69 5.46 21.68
C ILE A 546 -0.66 6.13 23.05
N PHE A 547 -0.20 5.43 24.08
CA PHE A 547 -0.07 5.97 25.43
C PHE A 547 0.92 7.15 25.46
N ASP A 548 2.10 7.03 24.86
CA ASP A 548 3.10 8.11 24.75
C ASP A 548 2.48 9.40 24.16
N LEU A 549 1.70 9.25 23.09
CA LEU A 549 1.04 10.36 22.40
C LEU A 549 -0.11 10.96 23.24
N LYS A 550 -0.87 10.13 23.94
CA LYS A 550 -1.91 10.61 24.87
C LYS A 550 -1.33 11.32 26.10
N GLN A 551 -0.10 10.96 26.52
CA GLN A 551 0.56 11.65 27.64
C GLN A 551 1.09 13.03 27.23
N VAL A 552 1.65 13.20 26.04
CA VAL A 552 2.13 14.52 25.59
C VAL A 552 0.97 15.46 25.25
N ASN A 553 -0.08 14.97 24.60
CA ASN A 553 -1.28 15.75 24.27
C ASN A 553 -2.55 14.99 24.68
N PRO A 554 -2.97 15.14 25.96
CA PRO A 554 -4.16 14.42 26.47
C PRO A 554 -5.50 14.81 25.81
N LYS A 555 -5.53 15.94 25.09
CA LYS A 555 -6.73 16.45 24.41
C LYS A 555 -6.90 15.89 23.00
N ALA A 556 -5.80 15.49 22.37
CA ALA A 556 -5.83 14.98 20.99
C ALA A 556 -6.43 13.58 20.93
N LEU A 557 -7.20 13.33 19.88
CA LEU A 557 -7.59 11.98 19.50
C LEU A 557 -6.42 11.26 18.85
N ILE A 558 -6.25 9.97 19.13
CA ILE A 558 -5.21 9.17 18.50
C ILE A 558 -5.83 8.31 17.39
N SER A 559 -5.38 8.55 16.17
CA SER A 559 -5.75 7.81 14.97
C SER A 559 -4.66 6.81 14.60
N VAL A 560 -5.05 5.63 14.14
CA VAL A 560 -4.14 4.64 13.57
C VAL A 560 -4.52 4.40 12.11
N LYS A 561 -3.59 4.67 11.20
CA LYS A 561 -3.78 4.46 9.77
C LYS A 561 -3.29 3.09 9.34
N LEU A 562 -4.24 2.25 8.92
CA LEU A 562 -4.06 0.91 8.38
C LEU A 562 -4.38 0.90 6.88
N VAL A 563 -3.91 -0.12 6.18
CA VAL A 563 -4.24 -0.36 4.77
C VAL A 563 -5.09 -1.61 4.66
N SER A 564 -6.07 -1.58 3.75
CA SER A 564 -6.93 -2.73 3.45
C SER A 564 -6.10 -3.93 2.98
N LEU A 565 -6.21 -5.04 3.69
CA LEU A 565 -5.74 -6.37 3.32
C LEU A 565 -6.54 -7.42 4.11
N PRO A 566 -6.50 -8.71 3.72
CA PRO A 566 -7.13 -9.77 4.52
C PRO A 566 -6.59 -9.81 5.94
N GLY A 567 -7.48 -9.90 6.93
CA GLY A 567 -7.12 -9.90 8.36
C GLY A 567 -7.08 -8.50 8.99
N VAL A 568 -7.34 -7.42 8.24
CA VAL A 568 -7.35 -6.05 8.80
C VAL A 568 -8.41 -5.88 9.88
N GLY A 569 -9.49 -6.65 9.86
CA GLY A 569 -10.51 -6.66 10.92
C GLY A 569 -9.94 -7.13 12.26
N THR A 570 -9.13 -8.16 12.27
CA THR A 570 -8.42 -8.62 13.49
C THR A 570 -7.46 -7.57 14.00
N ILE A 571 -6.70 -6.94 13.10
CA ILE A 571 -5.79 -5.84 13.46
C ILE A 571 -6.58 -4.66 14.03
N ALA A 572 -7.70 -4.28 13.41
CA ALA A 572 -8.57 -3.21 13.89
C ALA A 572 -9.12 -3.49 15.30
N THR A 573 -9.50 -4.75 15.59
CA THR A 573 -9.90 -5.18 16.93
C THR A 573 -8.77 -4.99 17.94
N GLY A 574 -7.54 -5.36 17.59
CA GLY A 574 -6.35 -5.12 18.42
C GLY A 574 -6.07 -3.64 18.63
N VAL A 575 -6.18 -2.82 17.60
CA VAL A 575 -5.99 -1.36 17.67
C VAL A 575 -7.04 -0.70 18.58
N ALA A 576 -8.30 -1.16 18.52
CA ALA A 576 -9.34 -0.68 19.43
C ALA A 576 -9.03 -1.04 20.89
N LYS A 577 -8.52 -2.25 21.15
CA LYS A 577 -8.07 -2.68 22.49
C LYS A 577 -6.81 -1.95 22.96
N ALA A 578 -5.99 -1.45 22.03
CA ALA A 578 -4.82 -0.61 22.30
C ALA A 578 -5.18 0.85 22.62
N TYR A 579 -6.44 1.18 22.77
CA TYR A 579 -6.96 2.52 23.14
C TYR A 579 -6.79 3.60 22.06
N ALA A 580 -6.71 3.25 20.79
CA ALA A 580 -6.90 4.21 19.72
C ALA A 580 -8.34 4.78 19.74
N ASP A 581 -8.51 6.00 19.25
CA ASP A 581 -9.81 6.67 19.15
C ASP A 581 -10.41 6.57 17.74
N LEU A 582 -9.55 6.43 16.72
CA LEU A 582 -9.93 6.38 15.33
C LEU A 582 -9.03 5.40 14.56
N ILE A 583 -9.61 4.64 13.64
CA ILE A 583 -8.90 3.81 12.68
C ILE A 583 -9.22 4.30 11.27
N THR A 584 -8.19 4.58 10.48
CA THR A 584 -8.32 4.86 9.05
C THR A 584 -7.99 3.60 8.25
N ILE A 585 -8.91 3.16 7.40
CA ILE A 585 -8.70 2.07 6.44
C ILE A 585 -8.43 2.67 5.07
N SER A 586 -7.20 2.51 4.57
CA SER A 586 -6.76 3.07 3.29
C SER A 586 -6.89 2.06 2.16
N GLY A 587 -7.39 2.49 1.01
CA GLY A 587 -7.43 1.70 -0.22
C GLY A 587 -6.15 1.83 -1.04
N TYR A 588 -5.92 0.84 -1.93
CA TYR A 588 -4.80 0.81 -2.87
C TYR A 588 -4.78 2.00 -3.84
N ASP A 589 -5.94 2.56 -4.14
CA ASP A 589 -6.17 3.66 -5.09
C ASP A 589 -5.89 5.07 -4.51
N GLY A 590 -5.31 5.14 -3.33
CA GLY A 590 -4.73 6.37 -2.77
C GLY A 590 -3.52 6.85 -3.57
N GLY A 591 -3.04 8.07 -3.28
CA GLY A 591 -1.90 8.69 -3.97
C GLY A 591 -0.58 8.61 -3.20
N THR A 592 0.53 8.72 -3.94
CA THR A 592 1.89 8.88 -3.38
C THR A 592 2.73 9.81 -4.23
N GLY A 593 3.69 10.50 -3.62
CA GLY A 593 4.67 11.32 -4.34
C GLY A 593 5.71 10.50 -5.10
N ALA A 594 6.16 9.37 -4.56
CA ALA A 594 7.13 8.47 -5.18
C ALA A 594 7.01 7.06 -4.60
N SER A 595 7.05 6.05 -5.46
CA SER A 595 7.08 4.63 -5.05
C SER A 595 7.55 3.73 -6.19
N PRO A 596 8.17 2.58 -5.88
CA PRO A 596 8.35 1.52 -6.87
C PRO A 596 7.02 1.17 -7.54
N LEU A 597 7.06 0.97 -8.85
CA LEU A 597 5.84 0.79 -9.65
C LEU A 597 5.08 -0.48 -9.27
N THR A 598 5.78 -1.58 -8.96
CA THR A 598 5.14 -2.83 -8.54
C THR A 598 4.43 -2.71 -7.19
N SER A 599 4.89 -1.84 -6.30
CA SER A 599 4.17 -1.55 -5.06
C SER A 599 2.86 -0.80 -5.33
N VAL A 600 2.89 0.20 -6.23
CA VAL A 600 1.69 0.94 -6.63
C VAL A 600 0.65 0.02 -7.29
N LYS A 601 1.11 -0.87 -8.18
CA LYS A 601 0.21 -1.72 -8.97
C LYS A 601 -0.32 -2.94 -8.22
N TYR A 602 0.48 -3.54 -7.34
CA TYR A 602 0.20 -4.90 -6.85
C TYR A 602 0.16 -5.06 -5.33
N ALA A 603 0.35 -3.99 -4.55
CA ALA A 603 0.20 -4.06 -3.10
C ALA A 603 -1.07 -3.37 -2.62
N GLY A 604 -1.63 -3.84 -1.50
CA GLY A 604 -2.87 -3.34 -0.94
C GLY A 604 -4.13 -3.80 -1.67
N SER A 605 -5.24 -3.75 -0.98
CA SER A 605 -6.56 -4.19 -1.46
C SER A 605 -7.54 -3.01 -1.50
N PRO A 606 -8.71 -3.16 -2.15
CA PRO A 606 -9.76 -2.15 -2.11
C PRO A 606 -10.21 -1.83 -0.69
N TRP A 607 -10.41 -0.54 -0.38
CA TRP A 607 -10.88 -0.16 0.95
C TRP A 607 -12.25 -0.74 1.29
N GLU A 608 -13.08 -1.00 0.29
CA GLU A 608 -14.40 -1.62 0.44
C GLU A 608 -14.30 -2.94 1.21
N LEU A 609 -13.34 -3.79 0.85
CA LEU A 609 -13.11 -5.08 1.52
C LEU A 609 -12.59 -4.91 2.94
N GLY A 610 -11.61 -4.03 3.13
CA GLY A 610 -11.00 -3.81 4.44
C GLY A 610 -11.93 -3.08 5.41
N LEU A 611 -12.70 -2.11 4.93
CA LEU A 611 -13.67 -1.37 5.73
C LEU A 611 -14.80 -2.27 6.22
N ALA A 612 -15.39 -3.07 5.31
CA ALA A 612 -16.43 -4.02 5.66
C ALA A 612 -15.94 -5.04 6.71
N GLU A 613 -14.74 -5.60 6.49
CA GLU A 613 -14.12 -6.54 7.44
C GLU A 613 -13.86 -5.90 8.80
N ALA A 614 -13.34 -4.67 8.84
CA ALA A 614 -13.10 -3.94 10.09
C ALA A 614 -14.42 -3.63 10.83
N GLN A 615 -15.45 -3.16 10.11
CA GLN A 615 -16.77 -2.91 10.68
C GLN A 615 -17.36 -4.19 11.29
N GLN A 616 -17.35 -5.27 10.54
CA GLN A 616 -17.88 -6.57 10.98
C GLN A 616 -17.15 -7.07 12.23
N ALA A 617 -15.81 -7.08 12.20
CA ALA A 617 -15.01 -7.55 13.32
C ALA A 617 -15.20 -6.70 14.59
N LEU A 618 -15.28 -5.38 14.47
CA LEU A 618 -15.50 -4.49 15.62
C LEU A 618 -16.89 -4.62 16.21
N VAL A 619 -17.91 -4.85 15.38
CA VAL A 619 -19.29 -5.10 15.82
C VAL A 619 -19.39 -6.45 16.53
N GLU A 620 -18.87 -7.53 15.94
CA GLU A 620 -18.87 -8.88 16.51
C GLU A 620 -18.15 -8.97 17.86
N ASN A 621 -17.07 -8.21 18.03
CA ASN A 621 -16.28 -8.14 19.26
C ASN A 621 -16.79 -7.08 20.26
N ASN A 622 -17.94 -6.46 20.01
CA ASN A 622 -18.51 -5.40 20.85
C ASN A 622 -17.51 -4.26 21.17
N LEU A 623 -16.74 -3.82 20.14
CA LEU A 623 -15.76 -2.73 20.25
C LEU A 623 -16.16 -1.50 19.42
N ARG A 624 -17.14 -1.65 18.52
CA ARG A 624 -17.50 -0.61 17.56
C ARG A 624 -17.93 0.71 18.21
N HIS A 625 -18.55 0.64 19.37
CA HIS A 625 -18.97 1.82 20.13
C HIS A 625 -17.82 2.68 20.67
N LYS A 626 -16.58 2.15 20.74
CA LYS A 626 -15.40 2.83 21.30
C LYS A 626 -14.50 3.46 20.25
N ILE A 627 -14.64 3.08 18.98
CA ILE A 627 -13.69 3.45 17.92
C ILE A 627 -14.41 4.04 16.72
N ARG A 628 -13.89 5.13 16.17
CA ARG A 628 -14.35 5.70 14.89
C ARG A 628 -13.67 4.99 13.75
N LEU A 629 -14.41 4.72 12.66
CA LEU A 629 -13.84 4.24 11.40
C LEU A 629 -13.81 5.36 10.37
N GLN A 630 -12.68 5.51 9.73
CA GLN A 630 -12.45 6.40 8.63
C GLN A 630 -12.00 5.59 7.41
N VAL A 631 -12.29 6.09 6.22
CA VAL A 631 -11.79 5.54 4.97
C VAL A 631 -11.09 6.61 4.16
N ASP A 632 -10.00 6.25 3.48
CA ASP A 632 -9.39 7.05 2.43
C ASP A 632 -8.94 6.17 1.24
N GLY A 633 -8.68 6.79 0.10
CA GLY A 633 -8.30 6.16 -1.15
C GLY A 633 -9.40 6.29 -2.21
N GLY A 634 -9.14 7.09 -3.22
CA GLY A 634 -9.94 7.20 -4.43
C GLY A 634 -11.37 7.73 -4.28
N LEU A 635 -11.74 8.33 -3.16
CA LEU A 635 -13.04 8.97 -2.96
C LEU A 635 -13.18 10.18 -3.87
N LYS A 636 -14.33 10.33 -4.57
CA LYS A 636 -14.53 11.35 -5.62
C LYS A 636 -15.84 12.11 -5.49
N THR A 637 -16.95 11.45 -5.18
CA THR A 637 -18.32 12.03 -5.18
C THR A 637 -19.07 11.69 -3.91
N GLY A 638 -20.23 12.29 -3.71
CA GLY A 638 -21.12 11.97 -2.60
C GLY A 638 -21.57 10.50 -2.60
N LEU A 639 -21.69 9.88 -3.77
CA LEU A 639 -22.03 8.47 -3.88
C LEU A 639 -20.96 7.55 -3.24
N ASP A 640 -19.66 7.87 -3.40
CA ASP A 640 -18.60 7.15 -2.71
C ASP A 640 -18.75 7.24 -1.19
N ILE A 641 -19.12 8.44 -0.68
CA ILE A 641 -19.30 8.69 0.75
C ILE A 641 -20.48 7.88 1.30
N ILE A 642 -21.62 7.87 0.61
CA ILE A 642 -22.80 7.11 1.03
C ILE A 642 -22.49 5.60 1.08
N LYS A 643 -21.86 5.06 0.04
CA LYS A 643 -21.46 3.66 0.02
C LYS A 643 -20.46 3.32 1.14
N ALA A 644 -19.48 4.19 1.38
CA ALA A 644 -18.52 4.02 2.46
C ALA A 644 -19.20 4.09 3.85
N ALA A 645 -20.13 5.01 4.07
CA ALA A 645 -20.90 5.09 5.29
C ALA A 645 -21.72 3.79 5.54
N ILE A 646 -22.40 3.31 4.51
CA ILE A 646 -23.16 2.05 4.58
C ILE A 646 -22.25 0.86 4.94
N LEU A 647 -21.02 0.83 4.42
CA LEU A 647 -20.03 -0.19 4.75
C LEU A 647 -19.34 0.01 6.10
N GLY A 648 -19.56 1.15 6.79
CA GLY A 648 -19.12 1.35 8.17
C GLY A 648 -18.32 2.60 8.48
N ALA A 649 -17.99 3.45 7.47
CA ALA A 649 -17.20 4.65 7.71
C ALA A 649 -18.01 5.78 8.37
N GLU A 650 -17.37 6.49 9.31
CA GLU A 650 -17.92 7.68 9.98
C GLU A 650 -17.26 8.98 9.53
N SER A 651 -16.08 8.88 8.93
CA SER A 651 -15.32 10.01 8.39
C SER A 651 -14.55 9.60 7.12
N PHE A 652 -14.14 10.58 6.33
CA PHE A 652 -13.74 10.38 4.94
C PHE A 652 -12.54 11.26 4.60
N GLY A 653 -11.45 10.63 4.14
CA GLY A 653 -10.22 11.32 3.74
C GLY A 653 -10.09 11.43 2.22
N PHE A 654 -9.73 12.61 1.75
CA PHE A 654 -9.60 12.94 0.33
C PHE A 654 -8.19 13.42 0.00
N GLY A 655 -7.48 12.69 -0.86
CA GLY A 655 -6.16 13.09 -1.32
C GLY A 655 -6.17 13.74 -2.71
N THR A 656 -6.48 12.95 -3.72
CA THR A 656 -6.35 13.36 -5.14
C THR A 656 -7.41 14.39 -5.56
N GLY A 657 -8.66 14.26 -5.12
CA GLY A 657 -9.73 15.19 -5.46
C GLY A 657 -9.41 16.65 -5.10
N PRO A 658 -9.04 16.95 -3.85
CA PRO A 658 -8.61 18.30 -3.46
C PRO A 658 -7.38 18.80 -4.24
N MET A 659 -6.41 17.95 -4.59
CA MET A 659 -5.29 18.35 -5.44
C MET A 659 -5.72 18.71 -6.85
N VAL A 660 -6.64 17.93 -7.45
CA VAL A 660 -7.21 18.25 -8.78
C VAL A 660 -7.96 19.59 -8.71
N SER A 661 -8.68 19.86 -7.62
CA SER A 661 -9.35 21.15 -7.38
C SER A 661 -8.36 22.31 -7.33
N LEU A 662 -7.15 22.10 -6.78
CA LEU A 662 -6.08 23.11 -6.79
C LEU A 662 -5.35 23.24 -8.14
N GLY A 663 -5.70 22.41 -9.14
CA GLY A 663 -5.16 22.49 -10.50
C GLY A 663 -4.26 21.33 -10.93
N CYS A 664 -4.17 20.23 -10.16
CA CYS A 664 -3.43 19.03 -10.58
C CYS A 664 -4.02 18.45 -11.86
N ARG A 665 -3.17 18.20 -12.86
CA ARG A 665 -3.52 17.60 -14.16
C ARG A 665 -3.33 16.09 -14.22
N TYR A 666 -2.99 15.47 -13.10
CA TYR A 666 -2.75 14.02 -12.98
C TYR A 666 -1.66 13.48 -13.92
N LEU A 667 -0.56 14.24 -14.09
CA LEU A 667 0.53 13.91 -15.03
C LEU A 667 1.42 12.75 -14.56
N ARG A 668 1.30 12.29 -13.32
CA ARG A 668 2.10 11.21 -12.71
C ARG A 668 3.62 11.46 -12.74
N ILE A 669 4.05 12.70 -12.58
CA ILE A 669 5.45 13.15 -12.56
C ILE A 669 5.87 13.73 -11.20
N CYS A 670 5.10 13.47 -10.13
CA CYS A 670 5.34 14.06 -8.81
C CYS A 670 6.73 13.71 -8.24
N HIS A 671 7.29 12.56 -8.62
CA HIS A 671 8.61 12.10 -8.16
C HIS A 671 9.79 12.81 -8.84
N LEU A 672 9.56 13.58 -9.92
CA LEU A 672 10.63 14.18 -10.73
C LEU A 672 10.97 15.64 -10.34
N ASN A 673 10.32 16.19 -9.31
CA ASN A 673 10.46 17.59 -8.89
C ASN A 673 10.20 18.64 -10.00
N ASN A 674 9.56 18.25 -11.09
CA ASN A 674 9.26 19.09 -12.26
C ASN A 674 7.75 19.19 -12.55
N CYS A 675 6.93 19.21 -11.51
CA CYS A 675 5.49 19.31 -11.65
C CYS A 675 5.07 20.59 -12.40
N ALA A 676 4.49 20.42 -13.59
CA ALA A 676 4.11 21.52 -14.46
C ALA A 676 3.02 22.44 -13.90
N THR A 677 2.34 22.06 -12.82
CA THR A 677 1.30 22.85 -12.15
C THR A 677 1.76 23.46 -10.82
N GLY A 678 3.04 23.33 -10.46
CA GLY A 678 3.59 23.87 -9.23
C GLY A 678 3.12 23.21 -7.93
N ILE A 679 2.25 22.16 -7.99
CA ILE A 679 1.64 21.55 -6.80
C ILE A 679 2.60 20.60 -6.10
N ALA A 680 3.31 19.74 -6.84
CA ALA A 680 4.14 18.67 -6.28
C ALA A 680 5.62 18.86 -6.62
N THR A 681 6.12 20.08 -6.48
CA THR A 681 7.52 20.45 -6.73
C THR A 681 8.01 21.39 -5.64
N GLN A 682 9.33 21.41 -5.44
CA GLN A 682 10.03 22.37 -4.58
C GLN A 682 10.82 23.41 -5.39
N ASP A 683 10.74 23.35 -6.73
CA ASP A 683 11.35 24.34 -7.61
C ASP A 683 10.62 25.69 -7.53
N ASP A 684 11.32 26.75 -7.10
CA ASP A 684 10.76 28.06 -6.85
C ASP A 684 10.19 28.71 -8.12
N THR A 685 10.80 28.42 -9.29
CA THR A 685 10.32 28.94 -10.58
C THR A 685 9.01 28.30 -10.99
N LEU A 686 8.92 26.98 -10.87
CA LEU A 686 7.68 26.27 -11.19
C LEU A 686 6.55 26.63 -10.21
N ARG A 687 6.85 26.75 -8.93
CA ARG A 687 5.89 27.18 -7.91
C ARG A 687 5.35 28.57 -8.18
N SER A 688 6.22 29.54 -8.37
CA SER A 688 5.82 30.95 -8.55
C SER A 688 5.10 31.22 -9.87
N LYS A 689 5.43 30.50 -10.96
CA LYS A 689 4.85 30.72 -12.27
C LYS A 689 3.60 29.89 -12.57
N HIS A 690 3.50 28.68 -12.01
CA HIS A 690 2.50 27.70 -12.43
C HIS A 690 1.51 27.27 -11.34
N TYR A 691 1.77 27.61 -10.08
CA TYR A 691 0.80 27.34 -9.03
C TYR A 691 -0.30 28.41 -9.03
N HIS A 692 -1.53 27.98 -9.28
CA HIS A 692 -2.74 28.83 -9.29
C HIS A 692 -3.85 28.28 -8.39
N GLY A 693 -3.50 27.40 -7.44
CA GLY A 693 -4.43 26.83 -6.49
C GLY A 693 -4.87 27.87 -5.47
N LEU A 694 -6.17 27.91 -5.19
CA LEU A 694 -6.77 28.77 -4.17
C LEU A 694 -7.55 27.92 -3.17
N PRO A 695 -7.54 28.24 -1.88
CA PRO A 695 -8.34 27.53 -0.87
C PRO A 695 -9.81 27.41 -1.26
N GLU A 696 -10.38 28.45 -1.86
CA GLU A 696 -11.79 28.53 -2.27
C GLU A 696 -12.15 27.41 -3.27
N LYS A 697 -11.24 26.99 -4.15
CA LYS A 697 -11.47 25.90 -5.09
C LYS A 697 -11.62 24.55 -4.36
N ALA A 698 -10.77 24.29 -3.38
CA ALA A 698 -10.89 23.12 -2.54
C ALA A 698 -12.16 23.18 -1.66
N MET A 699 -12.49 24.37 -1.15
CA MET A 699 -13.75 24.58 -0.41
C MET A 699 -14.98 24.27 -1.28
N ASN A 700 -15.00 24.73 -2.53
CA ASN A 700 -16.09 24.45 -3.47
C ASN A 700 -16.25 22.95 -3.68
N TYR A 701 -15.14 22.21 -3.85
CA TYR A 701 -15.18 20.75 -3.98
C TYR A 701 -15.88 20.09 -2.77
N PHE A 702 -15.49 20.42 -1.54
CA PHE A 702 -16.10 19.84 -0.35
C PHE A 702 -17.55 20.28 -0.12
N LYS A 703 -17.90 21.52 -0.50
CA LYS A 703 -19.29 22.00 -0.46
C LYS A 703 -20.16 21.20 -1.41
N PHE A 704 -19.68 20.95 -2.62
CA PHE A 704 -20.40 20.14 -3.62
C PHE A 704 -20.58 18.71 -3.15
N ILE A 705 -19.53 18.09 -2.60
CA ILE A 705 -19.63 16.73 -2.03
C ILE A 705 -20.67 16.69 -0.91
N ALA A 706 -20.68 17.65 0.00
CA ALA A 706 -21.66 17.68 1.09
C ALA A 706 -23.10 17.85 0.58
N GLN A 707 -23.29 18.67 -0.45
CA GLN A 707 -24.62 18.83 -1.08
C GLN A 707 -25.06 17.53 -1.78
N ASP A 708 -24.16 16.88 -2.51
CA ASP A 708 -24.40 15.60 -3.19
C ASP A 708 -24.77 14.49 -2.16
N VAL A 709 -24.04 14.41 -1.04
CA VAL A 709 -24.36 13.52 0.08
C VAL A 709 -25.76 13.78 0.63
N ARG A 710 -26.13 15.05 0.85
CA ARG A 710 -27.45 15.42 1.36
C ARG A 710 -28.58 15.02 0.39
N GLU A 711 -28.39 15.21 -0.92
CA GLU A 711 -29.37 14.82 -1.95
C GLU A 711 -29.55 13.31 -1.99
N LEU A 712 -28.45 12.53 -1.90
CA LEU A 712 -28.49 11.08 -1.83
C LEU A 712 -29.17 10.57 -0.55
N MET A 713 -28.88 11.19 0.60
CA MET A 713 -29.54 10.87 1.89
C MET A 713 -31.03 11.15 1.83
N ALA A 714 -31.43 12.29 1.25
CA ALA A 714 -32.83 12.64 1.04
C ALA A 714 -33.54 11.57 0.17
N GLY A 715 -32.89 11.11 -0.92
CA GLY A 715 -33.40 10.05 -1.75
C GLY A 715 -33.57 8.68 -1.03
N LEU A 716 -32.72 8.43 -0.02
CA LEU A 716 -32.82 7.24 0.84
C LEU A 716 -33.80 7.42 2.01
N GLY A 717 -34.37 8.61 2.22
CA GLY A 717 -35.26 8.91 3.33
C GLY A 717 -34.53 8.95 4.68
N VAL A 718 -33.28 9.45 4.73
CA VAL A 718 -32.42 9.42 5.91
C VAL A 718 -31.99 10.84 6.29
N GLU A 719 -32.20 11.20 7.56
CA GLU A 719 -31.93 12.55 8.07
C GLU A 719 -30.45 12.73 8.49
N LYS A 720 -29.83 11.70 9.07
CA LYS A 720 -28.45 11.77 9.61
C LYS A 720 -27.58 10.72 8.98
N LEU A 721 -26.32 11.06 8.67
CA LEU A 721 -25.34 10.15 8.10
C LEU A 721 -25.10 8.93 9.01
N THR A 722 -25.17 9.11 10.34
CA THR A 722 -25.03 8.04 11.32
C THR A 722 -26.06 6.93 11.14
N ASP A 723 -27.22 7.23 10.59
CA ASP A 723 -28.30 6.25 10.40
C ASP A 723 -28.02 5.30 9.20
N LEU A 724 -27.05 5.68 8.32
CA LEU A 724 -26.57 4.84 7.24
C LEU A 724 -25.49 3.85 7.66
N ILE A 725 -24.76 4.14 8.76
CA ILE A 725 -23.54 3.38 9.11
C ILE A 725 -23.89 1.92 9.41
N GLY A 726 -23.25 1.03 8.65
CA GLY A 726 -23.44 -0.41 8.77
C GLY A 726 -24.81 -0.93 8.24
N ARG A 727 -25.56 -0.13 7.49
CA ARG A 727 -26.85 -0.49 6.89
C ARG A 727 -26.65 -1.13 5.50
N THR A 728 -25.96 -2.25 5.45
CA THR A 728 -25.67 -2.98 4.21
C THR A 728 -26.92 -3.44 3.47
N ASP A 729 -28.06 -3.53 4.15
CA ASP A 729 -29.37 -3.76 3.57
C ASP A 729 -29.80 -2.69 2.54
N LEU A 730 -29.21 -1.49 2.57
CA LEU A 730 -29.48 -0.41 1.63
C LEU A 730 -28.68 -0.53 0.31
N LEU A 731 -27.81 -1.52 0.19
CA LEU A 731 -27.07 -1.82 -1.03
C LEU A 731 -27.53 -3.11 -1.70
N GLU A 732 -27.38 -3.13 -3.00
CA GLU A 732 -27.53 -4.35 -3.82
C GLU A 732 -26.33 -4.49 -4.75
N ILE A 733 -25.99 -5.74 -5.08
CA ILE A 733 -24.96 -6.06 -6.06
C ILE A 733 -25.63 -6.05 -7.43
N ILE A 734 -25.07 -5.29 -8.38
CA ILE A 734 -25.57 -5.24 -9.75
C ILE A 734 -24.89 -6.30 -10.62
N GLU A 735 -25.57 -6.73 -11.66
CA GLU A 735 -25.02 -7.63 -12.66
C GLU A 735 -23.91 -6.92 -13.48
N GLY A 736 -22.77 -7.58 -13.62
CA GLY A 736 -21.66 -7.07 -14.41
C GLY A 736 -21.86 -7.21 -15.92
N LYS A 737 -21.16 -6.38 -16.69
CA LYS A 737 -21.23 -6.38 -18.16
C LYS A 737 -20.46 -7.53 -18.80
N THR A 738 -19.27 -7.83 -18.28
CA THR A 738 -18.41 -8.91 -18.78
C THR A 738 -18.66 -10.23 -18.05
N ALA A 739 -18.27 -11.35 -18.64
CA ALA A 739 -18.37 -12.66 -18.00
C ALA A 739 -17.63 -12.69 -16.66
N LYS A 740 -16.40 -12.14 -16.61
CA LYS A 740 -15.61 -12.02 -15.37
C LYS A 740 -16.34 -11.23 -14.28
N GLN A 741 -16.98 -10.10 -14.65
CA GLN A 741 -17.73 -9.28 -13.71
C GLN A 741 -19.01 -9.97 -13.22
N ARG A 742 -19.68 -10.75 -14.07
CA ARG A 742 -20.87 -11.54 -13.67
C ARG A 742 -20.52 -12.66 -12.69
N GLY A 743 -19.29 -13.16 -12.73
CA GLY A 743 -18.79 -14.16 -11.77
C GLY A 743 -18.41 -13.60 -10.40
N LEU A 744 -18.48 -12.26 -10.19
CA LEU A 744 -18.10 -11.65 -8.92
C LEU A 744 -19.07 -12.05 -7.80
N ASP A 745 -18.54 -12.58 -6.70
CA ASP A 745 -19.25 -12.72 -5.42
C ASP A 745 -18.78 -11.64 -4.43
N LEU A 746 -19.66 -10.69 -4.19
CA LEU A 746 -19.45 -9.60 -3.24
C LEU A 746 -20.31 -9.73 -1.97
N SER A 747 -20.93 -10.88 -1.74
CA SER A 747 -21.85 -11.13 -0.63
C SER A 747 -21.20 -10.86 0.73
N ARG A 748 -19.91 -11.13 0.87
CA ARG A 748 -19.14 -10.85 2.11
C ARG A 748 -19.08 -9.37 2.47
N LEU A 749 -19.13 -8.47 1.50
CA LEU A 749 -19.16 -7.02 1.74
C LEU A 749 -20.47 -6.59 2.43
N LEU A 750 -21.57 -7.25 2.07
CA LEU A 750 -22.91 -6.92 2.57
C LEU A 750 -23.31 -7.74 3.80
N TYR A 751 -22.42 -8.61 4.30
CA TYR A 751 -22.68 -9.40 5.49
C TYR A 751 -22.90 -8.50 6.71
N ALA A 752 -24.03 -8.67 7.37
CA ALA A 752 -24.35 -8.01 8.63
C ALA A 752 -24.13 -9.00 9.80
N PRO A 753 -23.26 -8.68 10.77
CA PRO A 753 -23.06 -9.53 11.93
C PRO A 753 -24.34 -9.79 12.73
N LYS A 754 -24.52 -11.03 13.16
CA LYS A 754 -25.63 -11.40 14.04
C LYS A 754 -25.27 -11.05 15.49
N VAL A 755 -25.65 -9.88 15.92
CA VAL A 755 -25.41 -9.35 17.26
C VAL A 755 -26.72 -8.98 17.95
N PRO A 756 -26.77 -8.84 19.28
CA PRO A 756 -27.96 -8.40 20.00
C PRO A 756 -28.54 -7.11 19.43
N GLU A 757 -29.86 -6.99 19.46
CA GLU A 757 -30.55 -5.76 19.07
C GLU A 757 -30.04 -4.57 19.89
N GLY A 758 -29.81 -3.44 19.26
CA GLY A 758 -29.26 -2.25 19.92
C GLY A 758 -27.72 -2.21 19.99
N SER A 759 -27.01 -3.22 19.46
CA SER A 759 -25.55 -3.18 19.35
C SER A 759 -25.11 -1.98 18.50
N ALA A 760 -24.08 -1.26 18.96
CA ALA A 760 -23.62 -0.06 18.30
C ALA A 760 -22.98 -0.37 16.93
N ARG A 761 -23.36 0.38 15.91
CA ARG A 761 -22.80 0.30 14.56
C ARG A 761 -21.80 1.41 14.26
N PHE A 762 -21.67 2.39 15.14
CA PHE A 762 -20.75 3.51 15.08
C PHE A 762 -20.26 3.90 16.47
N CYS A 763 -19.28 4.80 16.54
CA CYS A 763 -18.69 5.25 17.80
C CYS A 763 -19.65 6.11 18.61
N THR A 764 -19.87 5.75 19.87
CA THR A 764 -20.78 6.45 20.80
C THR A 764 -20.10 6.90 22.08
N GLN A 765 -18.86 6.45 22.35
CA GLN A 765 -18.12 6.82 23.55
C GLN A 765 -16.61 6.88 23.30
N ASN A 766 -15.90 7.56 24.18
CA ASN A 766 -14.44 7.68 24.10
C ASN A 766 -13.76 6.36 24.49
N ASN A 767 -12.63 6.06 23.87
CA ASN A 767 -11.80 4.90 24.18
C ASN A 767 -10.67 5.28 25.17
N ALA A 768 -11.07 5.55 26.42
CA ALA A 768 -10.13 5.99 27.43
C ALA A 768 -9.26 4.82 27.96
N PRO A 769 -7.91 4.99 28.05
CA PRO A 769 -7.05 3.95 28.59
C PRO A 769 -7.29 3.72 30.08
N PHE A 770 -6.99 2.50 30.56
CA PHE A 770 -7.05 2.16 31.98
C PHE A 770 -5.95 2.90 32.78
N ASP A 771 -4.75 2.99 32.25
CA ASP A 771 -3.66 3.74 32.80
C ASP A 771 -3.88 5.25 32.57
N LYS A 772 -3.88 6.01 33.64
CA LYS A 772 -4.16 7.45 33.67
C LYS A 772 -2.90 8.31 33.75
N GLY A 773 -1.71 7.71 33.79
CA GLY A 773 -0.44 8.40 33.95
C GLY A 773 -0.37 9.21 35.26
N LEU A 774 -0.65 8.57 36.41
CA LEU A 774 -0.80 9.26 37.70
C LEU A 774 0.47 10.03 38.08
N LEU A 775 1.66 9.45 37.88
CA LEU A 775 2.91 10.15 38.18
C LEU A 775 3.11 11.38 37.29
N ASN A 776 2.80 11.28 35.98
CA ASN A 776 2.82 12.45 35.09
C ASN A 776 1.90 13.58 35.57
N LYS A 777 0.70 13.24 36.05
CA LYS A 777 -0.26 14.21 36.60
C LYS A 777 0.29 14.85 37.87
N ALA A 778 0.81 14.06 38.80
CA ALA A 778 1.41 14.57 40.04
C ALA A 778 2.59 15.52 39.77
N ILE A 779 3.44 15.22 38.80
CA ILE A 779 4.51 16.07 38.35
C ILE A 779 3.97 17.41 37.82
N VAL A 780 2.97 17.38 36.94
CA VAL A 780 2.36 18.58 36.38
C VAL A 780 1.70 19.42 37.48
N GLU A 781 0.90 18.81 38.38
CA GLU A 781 0.23 19.50 39.47
C GLU A 781 1.22 20.23 40.39
N GLN A 782 2.37 19.61 40.75
CA GLN A 782 3.38 20.20 41.59
C GLN A 782 4.25 21.25 40.85
N THR A 783 4.37 21.18 39.53
CA THR A 783 5.12 22.18 38.75
C THR A 783 4.27 23.36 38.31
N GLN A 784 2.93 23.25 38.35
CA GLN A 784 1.99 24.23 37.77
C GLN A 784 2.25 25.65 38.27
N GLN A 785 2.37 25.84 39.58
CA GLN A 785 2.56 27.17 40.18
C GLN A 785 3.90 27.79 39.73
N ALA A 786 4.97 27.00 39.71
CA ALA A 786 6.26 27.45 39.25
C ALA A 786 6.26 27.79 37.76
N PHE A 787 5.55 26.97 36.98
CA PHE A 787 5.38 27.19 35.52
C PHE A 787 4.69 28.53 35.24
N GLU A 788 3.55 28.81 35.91
CA GLU A 788 2.77 30.02 35.72
C GLU A 788 3.55 31.28 36.19
N ALA A 789 4.32 31.14 37.23
CA ALA A 789 5.16 32.25 37.75
C ALA A 789 6.47 32.47 36.96
N GLY A 790 6.76 31.65 35.93
CA GLY A 790 8.03 31.69 35.20
C GLY A 790 9.23 31.24 36.02
N GLY A 791 9.01 30.53 37.12
CA GLY A 791 10.02 30.07 38.09
C GLY A 791 10.52 28.66 37.79
N ASN A 792 11.39 28.16 38.70
CA ASN A 792 11.94 26.82 38.65
C ASN A 792 11.23 25.89 39.64
N ALA A 793 11.30 24.60 39.42
CA ALA A 793 10.88 23.58 40.38
C ALA A 793 11.95 22.48 40.51
N ASP A 794 12.10 21.98 41.75
CA ASP A 794 12.97 20.86 42.09
C ASP A 794 12.15 19.88 42.93
N LEU A 795 11.82 18.72 42.30
CA LEU A 795 10.85 17.75 42.83
C LEU A 795 11.47 16.36 42.89
N SER A 796 10.99 15.55 43.82
CA SER A 796 11.44 14.17 44.00
C SER A 796 10.25 13.21 44.04
N PHE A 797 10.37 12.10 43.36
CA PHE A 797 9.33 11.04 43.30
C PHE A 797 9.98 9.65 43.28
N ASP A 798 9.31 8.70 43.91
CA ASP A 798 9.59 7.29 43.64
C ASP A 798 8.92 6.88 42.30
N ILE A 799 9.60 6.00 41.55
CA ILE A 799 9.16 5.54 40.26
C ILE A 799 9.22 4.02 40.20
N SER A 800 8.22 3.43 39.56
CA SER A 800 8.16 1.99 39.28
C SER A 800 8.07 1.73 37.77
N ASN A 801 8.29 0.48 37.36
CA ASN A 801 8.15 0.08 35.95
C ASN A 801 6.72 0.19 35.40
N LEU A 802 5.74 0.47 36.25
CA LEU A 802 4.37 0.78 35.82
C LEU A 802 4.20 2.25 35.41
N ASP A 803 5.11 3.13 35.82
CA ASP A 803 5.09 4.55 35.49
C ASP A 803 5.74 4.79 34.13
N ARG A 804 4.91 4.92 33.12
CA ARG A 804 5.32 5.02 31.72
C ARG A 804 5.28 6.47 31.22
N SER A 805 6.08 6.77 30.18
CA SER A 805 6.10 8.06 29.47
C SER A 805 6.27 9.26 30.39
N VAL A 806 7.01 9.07 31.51
CA VAL A 806 7.22 10.11 32.52
C VAL A 806 7.97 11.29 31.93
N GLY A 807 7.48 12.51 32.17
CA GLY A 807 7.98 13.77 31.61
C GLY A 807 7.24 14.24 30.35
N ALA A 808 6.43 13.41 29.70
CA ALA A 808 5.74 13.76 28.47
C ALA A 808 4.69 14.88 28.67
N THR A 809 3.87 14.77 29.70
CA THR A 809 2.77 15.73 29.95
C THR A 809 3.32 17.13 30.30
N LEU A 810 4.34 17.19 31.15
CA LEU A 810 5.05 18.45 31.47
C LEU A 810 5.70 19.04 30.22
N SER A 811 6.35 18.21 29.42
CA SER A 811 6.93 18.64 28.13
C SER A 811 5.90 19.18 27.16
N GLY A 812 4.73 18.56 27.09
CA GLY A 812 3.61 19.05 26.28
C GLY A 812 3.14 20.44 26.75
N MET A 813 2.95 20.64 28.04
CA MET A 813 2.55 21.91 28.63
C MET A 813 3.57 23.03 28.32
N ILE A 814 4.87 22.75 28.51
CA ILE A 814 5.94 23.71 28.20
C ILE A 814 5.96 24.01 26.70
N ALA A 815 5.86 22.98 25.85
CA ALA A 815 5.92 23.15 24.42
C ALA A 815 4.72 23.89 23.82
N GLN A 816 3.56 23.81 24.45
CA GLN A 816 2.38 24.56 24.04
C GLN A 816 2.59 26.07 24.21
N GLU A 817 3.25 26.50 25.27
CA GLU A 817 3.45 27.93 25.61
C GLU A 817 4.74 28.47 24.97
N TYR A 818 5.85 27.75 25.07
CA TYR A 818 7.17 28.26 24.72
C TYR A 818 7.81 27.50 23.53
N GLY A 819 7.10 26.56 22.90
CA GLY A 819 7.68 25.69 21.89
C GLY A 819 8.62 24.62 22.50
N SER A 820 9.15 23.75 21.63
CA SER A 820 9.95 22.59 22.07
C SER A 820 11.26 22.93 22.75
N ARG A 821 11.77 24.15 22.60
CA ARG A 821 13.00 24.62 23.26
C ARG A 821 12.81 25.07 24.71
N GLY A 822 11.55 25.23 25.13
CA GLY A 822 11.20 25.73 26.43
C GLY A 822 11.48 27.23 26.62
N ASN A 823 11.28 27.76 27.83
CA ASN A 823 11.55 29.13 28.20
C ASN A 823 13.01 29.26 28.72
N ALA A 824 13.75 30.19 28.17
CA ALA A 824 15.12 30.45 28.64
C ALA A 824 15.15 30.87 30.12
N GLY A 825 15.86 30.13 30.95
CA GLY A 825 15.96 30.40 32.40
C GLY A 825 14.95 29.66 33.27
N GLN A 826 13.96 28.99 32.71
CA GLN A 826 13.03 28.15 33.47
C GLN A 826 13.47 26.67 33.41
N THR A 827 13.59 26.06 34.59
CA THR A 827 14.09 24.69 34.72
C THR A 827 13.26 23.89 35.71
N PHE A 828 12.88 22.71 35.33
CA PHE A 828 12.16 21.72 36.12
C PHE A 828 13.07 20.51 36.37
N ASN A 829 13.64 20.39 37.52
CA ASN A 829 14.45 19.24 37.93
C ASN A 829 13.54 18.21 38.60
N ILE A 830 13.44 17.04 37.99
CA ILE A 830 12.64 15.93 38.49
C ILE A 830 13.59 14.79 38.86
N HIS A 831 13.70 14.54 40.15
CA HIS A 831 14.51 13.45 40.71
C HIS A 831 13.61 12.23 40.87
N LEU A 832 14.04 11.13 40.30
CA LEU A 832 13.31 9.87 40.30
C LEU A 832 14.15 8.79 40.96
N ASN A 833 13.55 7.97 41.79
CA ASN A 833 14.26 6.89 42.51
C ASN A 833 13.51 5.56 42.27
N GLY A 834 14.16 4.61 41.64
CA GLY A 834 13.58 3.28 41.34
C GLY A 834 13.76 2.86 39.87
N THR A 835 12.88 2.03 39.36
CA THR A 835 12.92 1.54 37.97
C THR A 835 11.85 2.26 37.14
N ALA A 836 12.26 3.02 36.15
CA ALA A 836 11.32 3.68 35.25
C ALA A 836 10.71 2.70 34.24
N GLY A 837 9.42 2.86 33.96
CA GLY A 837 8.71 2.14 32.91
C GLY A 837 9.11 2.58 31.50
N GLN A 838 8.38 2.11 30.50
CA GLN A 838 8.62 2.40 29.09
C GLN A 838 8.59 3.90 28.78
N SER A 839 9.43 4.34 27.84
CA SER A 839 9.44 5.69 27.28
C SER A 839 9.70 6.82 28.30
N LEU A 840 10.62 6.62 29.28
CA LEU A 840 11.06 7.70 30.17
C LEU A 840 11.59 8.89 29.34
N GLY A 841 11.04 10.08 29.55
CA GLY A 841 11.45 11.28 28.81
C GLY A 841 11.06 11.30 27.34
N VAL A 842 10.07 10.53 26.93
CA VAL A 842 9.52 10.61 25.56
C VAL A 842 9.00 12.01 25.29
N TRP A 843 9.27 12.54 24.08
CA TRP A 843 8.92 13.91 23.64
C TRP A 843 9.45 15.03 24.54
N LEU A 844 10.54 14.79 25.28
CA LEU A 844 11.07 15.75 26.26
C LEU A 844 11.35 17.10 25.62
N ALA A 845 10.84 18.16 26.26
CA ALA A 845 11.03 19.56 25.85
C ALA A 845 12.16 20.23 26.62
N GLY A 846 12.65 21.36 26.11
CA GLY A 846 13.64 22.20 26.80
C GLY A 846 13.13 22.66 28.17
N GLY A 847 14.05 22.73 29.16
CA GLY A 847 13.76 23.10 30.54
C GLY A 847 13.39 21.92 31.44
N VAL A 848 13.14 20.73 30.97
CA VAL A 848 12.86 19.54 31.78
C VAL A 848 14.14 18.70 31.96
N ASN A 849 14.53 18.47 33.20
CA ASN A 849 15.66 17.62 33.57
C ASN A 849 15.15 16.40 34.36
N LEU A 850 15.29 15.20 33.83
CA LEU A 850 14.97 13.96 34.53
C LEU A 850 16.27 13.35 35.09
N ASN A 851 16.36 13.20 36.42
CA ASN A 851 17.51 12.61 37.11
C ASN A 851 17.05 11.32 37.79
N LEU A 852 17.30 10.18 37.16
CA LEU A 852 16.92 8.88 37.67
C LEU A 852 18.07 8.23 38.45
N THR A 853 17.83 7.85 39.69
CA THR A 853 18.66 6.92 40.44
C THR A 853 17.99 5.55 40.38
N GLY A 854 18.60 4.62 39.64
CA GLY A 854 18.05 3.32 39.34
C GLY A 854 18.24 2.93 37.90
N ASP A 855 17.26 2.29 37.30
CA ASP A 855 17.26 1.83 35.90
C ASP A 855 15.97 2.19 35.17
N ALA A 856 15.95 1.99 33.84
CA ALA A 856 14.82 2.32 32.98
C ALA A 856 14.59 1.23 31.93
N ASN A 857 13.34 1.06 31.53
CA ASN A 857 12.94 0.23 30.41
C ASN A 857 13.26 0.89 29.05
N ASP A 858 12.77 0.32 27.98
CA ASP A 858 13.06 0.75 26.60
C ASP A 858 12.54 2.15 26.26
N TYR A 859 13.06 2.70 25.18
CA TYR A 859 12.65 3.97 24.56
C TYR A 859 12.92 5.23 25.40
N VAL A 860 13.96 5.22 26.22
CA VAL A 860 14.39 6.42 26.96
C VAL A 860 14.69 7.56 25.97
N GLY A 861 14.09 8.72 26.20
CA GLY A 861 14.29 9.91 25.39
C GLY A 861 13.77 9.82 23.96
N LYS A 862 12.88 8.87 23.63
CA LYS A 862 12.29 8.76 22.30
C LYS A 862 11.66 10.09 21.86
N GLY A 863 12.10 10.63 20.70
CA GLY A 863 11.57 11.86 20.13
C GLY A 863 11.83 13.13 20.97
N MET A 864 12.75 13.11 21.93
CA MET A 864 13.10 14.31 22.68
C MET A 864 13.62 15.40 21.76
N SER A 865 13.22 16.63 22.00
CA SER A 865 13.62 17.85 21.26
C SER A 865 14.32 18.89 22.12
N GLY A 866 14.52 18.60 23.40
CA GLY A 866 15.21 19.41 24.39
C GLY A 866 15.33 18.66 25.71
N GLY A 867 15.65 19.38 26.78
CA GLY A 867 15.77 18.81 28.12
C GLY A 867 17.02 17.94 28.34
N ARG A 868 17.06 17.31 29.51
CA ARG A 868 18.20 16.46 29.92
C ARG A 868 17.71 15.22 30.64
N ILE A 869 18.32 14.08 30.37
CA ILE A 869 18.07 12.83 31.08
C ILE A 869 19.41 12.33 31.65
N VAL A 870 19.45 12.05 32.94
CA VAL A 870 20.58 11.45 33.62
C VAL A 870 20.09 10.21 34.33
N ILE A 871 20.70 9.07 34.06
CA ILE A 871 20.43 7.79 34.72
C ILE A 871 21.72 7.34 35.40
N LYS A 872 21.64 7.06 36.68
CA LYS A 872 22.77 6.51 37.46
C LYS A 872 22.28 5.33 38.31
N PRO A 873 23.08 4.31 38.52
CA PRO A 873 22.71 3.20 39.39
C PRO A 873 22.54 3.67 40.82
N HIS A 874 21.92 2.82 41.65
CA HIS A 874 21.77 3.03 43.09
C HIS A 874 23.12 3.06 43.81
#